data_bd8061d132dab6921cbfe25e4c37cad2
#
_entry.id   bd8061d132dab6921cbfe25e4c37cad2
#
_cell.length_a   1.000
_cell.length_b   1.000
_cell.length_c   1.000
_cell.angle_alpha   90.00
_cell.angle_beta   90.00
_cell.angle_gamma   90.00
#
_symmetry.space_group_name_H-M   'P 1'
#
loop_
_entity.id
_entity.type
_entity.pdbx_description
1 polymer ?
#
loop_
_entity_poly.entity_id
_entity_poly.type
_entity_poly.pdbx_seq_one_letter_code
_entity_poly.pdbx_strand_id
1 'polypeptide(L)'
;MKPEYTKNLTRMQFFKSADYYNMSKVYEDLYLKSSKNINVKNLIPTIKDKRNMLIAIRCIKSNTGADTAGIDRITFTELLQSHSTEELHQMVCNLIDNYETTGVRRVFIPKKNGKLRPLGIPNAIDKLVQQMIKQVLEPYCEGKFYKHSYGFRPTRQIGEVIARCHHLVINARCEYCVDIDIKGFFDNVHHNRLMKQIWNIGIRDKRVLMLIKKIIKAPVDGVIPTKGTPQGGVLYPLLGNIILNELDQWVASQWEEFQKHCNSNKAPEEFNKELQYKKKIPNPNYNPKRKVKGNVKYFKKWKTLKTGYIVRYADDFKIFTPNYKEAIKWFNGVKQFIEKRLHLEISEEKSKIVNLKKSKSNFLGFELKIVDTKRKHKERRTNVKNKSSKTKYILQVRVSKEKICEMSGEFKESLKLLVKDTNNSSKIIGRLNTKILGWQNYCKLSTYPSEDLNEVYMRNYTKMNVLKRYYGILKCVNMNEAKKLSKLINERYSEYNGSTFMSNFGGVIYPIWAIKQQKLSQRNPKRSPYVRDDLIKYWYKALKWDNSEGEQLIENYCNNKWVNSLVAVHAMGLYTAQYGKCPITDLPLSDGFDIHHKDAKSNGGSDKYINLVMLNEYAHKLVHSSNKETIQRYIKLIKNLGGKINKAYLNKLRKMLNLEPIMIMP
;
A
#
# COMPACT_ATOMS: atom_id res chain seq x y z
N MET A 1 -6.93 -7.50 8.89
CA MET A 1 -5.97 -6.76 8.03
C MET A 1 -5.54 -7.67 6.89
N LYS A 2 -5.73 -7.28 5.62
CA LYS A 2 -5.15 -8.00 4.49
C LYS A 2 -3.62 -7.95 4.62
N PRO A 3 -2.88 -9.03 4.37
CA PRO A 3 -1.42 -9.05 4.44
C PRO A 3 -0.81 -7.97 3.52
N GLU A 4 0.36 -7.47 3.85
CA GLU A 4 1.08 -6.42 3.08
C GLU A 4 1.30 -6.82 1.61
N TYR A 5 1.35 -8.11 1.33
CA TYR A 5 1.38 -8.68 -0.03
C TYR A 5 0.14 -8.29 -0.86
N THR A 6 -1.06 -8.32 -0.27
CA THR A 6 -2.29 -7.86 -0.95
C THR A 6 -2.33 -6.34 -1.12
N LYS A 7 -1.74 -5.56 -0.19
CA LYS A 7 -1.60 -4.11 -0.36
C LYS A 7 -0.66 -3.72 -1.50
N ASN A 8 0.43 -4.47 -1.71
CA ASN A 8 1.33 -4.25 -2.84
C ASN A 8 0.68 -4.61 -4.18
N LEU A 9 -0.07 -5.71 -4.25
CA LEU A 9 -0.88 -6.04 -5.42
C LEU A 9 -1.91 -4.96 -5.73
N THR A 10 -2.58 -4.42 -4.72
CA THR A 10 -3.57 -3.34 -4.88
C THR A 10 -2.93 -2.04 -5.38
N ARG A 11 -1.72 -1.69 -4.90
CA ARG A 11 -0.98 -0.52 -5.39
C ARG A 11 -0.49 -0.69 -6.82
N MET A 12 -0.08 -1.91 -7.20
CA MET A 12 0.29 -2.23 -8.58
C MET A 12 -0.94 -2.24 -9.52
N GLN A 13 -2.12 -2.58 -9.02
CA GLN A 13 -3.37 -2.46 -9.78
C GLN A 13 -3.68 -1.04 -10.22
N PHE A 14 -3.32 -0.02 -9.42
CA PHE A 14 -3.44 1.38 -9.85
C PHE A 14 -2.67 1.64 -11.14
N PHE A 15 -1.38 1.29 -11.19
CA PHE A 15 -0.55 1.52 -12.36
C PHE A 15 -1.01 0.69 -13.56
N LYS A 16 -1.44 -0.56 -13.35
CA LYS A 16 -2.07 -1.38 -14.38
C LYS A 16 -3.33 -0.73 -14.94
N SER A 17 -4.19 -0.21 -14.07
CA SER A 17 -5.40 0.48 -14.49
C SER A 17 -5.09 1.79 -15.20
N ALA A 18 -4.05 2.51 -14.78
CA ALA A 18 -3.60 3.74 -15.45
C ALA A 18 -3.06 3.46 -16.86
N ASP A 19 -2.28 2.40 -17.04
CA ASP A 19 -1.85 1.94 -18.37
C ASP A 19 -3.05 1.57 -19.22
N TYR A 20 -3.94 0.77 -18.67
CA TYR A 20 -5.13 0.28 -19.30
C TYR A 20 -6.05 1.40 -19.84
N TYR A 21 -6.30 2.43 -19.03
CA TYR A 21 -7.14 3.57 -19.40
C TYR A 21 -6.34 4.71 -20.06
N ASN A 22 -5.13 4.47 -20.55
CA ASN A 22 -4.27 5.47 -21.21
C ASN A 22 -4.01 6.75 -20.39
N MET A 23 -4.01 6.64 -19.05
CA MET A 23 -3.73 7.75 -18.14
C MET A 23 -2.26 7.80 -17.67
N SER A 24 -1.46 6.76 -17.94
CA SER A 24 -0.06 6.69 -17.49
C SER A 24 0.78 7.84 -18.00
N LYS A 25 0.62 8.26 -19.25
CA LYS A 25 1.34 9.42 -19.83
C LYS A 25 0.97 10.73 -19.15
N VAL A 26 -0.31 10.91 -18.76
CA VAL A 26 -0.78 12.10 -18.04
C VAL A 26 -0.16 12.17 -16.65
N TYR A 27 -0.12 11.06 -15.93
CA TYR A 27 0.50 10.99 -14.61
C TYR A 27 2.03 11.14 -14.68
N GLU A 28 2.67 10.58 -15.71
CA GLU A 28 4.11 10.77 -15.96
C GLU A 28 4.44 12.24 -16.23
N ASP A 29 3.66 12.94 -17.07
CA ASP A 29 3.83 14.36 -17.36
C ASP A 29 3.74 15.22 -16.09
N LEU A 30 2.75 14.94 -15.22
CA LEU A 30 2.60 15.64 -13.95
C LEU A 30 3.83 15.41 -13.04
N TYR A 31 4.35 14.18 -12.97
CA TYR A 31 5.55 13.86 -12.22
C TYR A 31 6.79 14.60 -12.80
N LEU A 32 6.96 14.59 -14.13
CA LEU A 32 8.08 15.24 -14.81
C LEU A 32 8.02 16.76 -14.66
N LYS A 33 6.86 17.39 -14.74
CA LYS A 33 6.67 18.82 -14.44
C LYS A 33 7.10 19.14 -13.00
N SER A 34 6.72 18.31 -12.06
CA SER A 34 7.13 18.43 -10.67
C SER A 34 8.65 18.34 -10.48
N SER A 35 9.28 17.34 -11.08
CA SER A 35 10.73 17.14 -10.98
C SER A 35 11.55 18.28 -11.59
N LYS A 36 10.96 18.98 -12.58
CA LYS A 36 11.53 20.19 -13.23
C LYS A 36 11.14 21.50 -12.54
N ASN A 37 10.48 21.47 -11.38
CA ASN A 37 9.96 22.62 -10.65
C ASN A 37 8.94 23.47 -11.43
N ILE A 38 8.23 22.89 -12.39
CA ILE A 38 7.19 23.59 -13.17
C ILE A 38 5.88 23.49 -12.38
N ASN A 39 5.30 24.66 -12.07
CA ASN A 39 4.00 24.72 -11.39
C ASN A 39 2.87 24.24 -12.31
N VAL A 40 1.85 23.59 -11.70
CA VAL A 40 0.68 23.09 -12.43
C VAL A 40 -0.56 23.92 -12.14
N LYS A 41 -1.32 24.18 -13.21
CA LYS A 41 -2.62 24.87 -13.22
C LYS A 41 -3.57 24.08 -14.10
N ASN A 42 -4.85 24.41 -14.05
CA ASN A 42 -5.88 23.81 -14.90
C ASN A 42 -5.96 22.29 -14.79
N LEU A 43 -6.01 21.76 -13.56
CA LEU A 43 -6.09 20.31 -13.27
C LEU A 43 -7.52 19.77 -13.28
N ILE A 44 -8.54 20.62 -13.19
CA ILE A 44 -9.96 20.22 -13.15
C ILE A 44 -10.35 19.33 -14.35
N PRO A 45 -9.99 19.64 -15.60
CA PRO A 45 -10.32 18.77 -16.73
C PRO A 45 -9.73 17.36 -16.57
N THR A 46 -8.48 17.25 -16.09
CA THR A 46 -7.83 15.97 -15.83
C THR A 46 -8.51 15.22 -14.67
N ILE A 47 -8.95 15.92 -13.63
CA ILE A 47 -9.67 15.31 -12.50
C ILE A 47 -11.01 14.77 -12.99
N LYS A 48 -11.75 15.52 -13.82
CA LYS A 48 -13.06 15.17 -14.37
C LYS A 48 -13.00 14.14 -15.51
N ASP A 49 -11.83 13.78 -16.01
CA ASP A 49 -11.69 12.79 -17.07
C ASP A 49 -12.37 11.46 -16.67
N LYS A 50 -13.24 10.94 -17.56
CA LYS A 50 -13.96 9.67 -17.35
C LYS A 50 -13.01 8.51 -17.05
N ARG A 51 -11.85 8.48 -17.73
CA ARG A 51 -10.80 7.47 -17.50
C ARG A 51 -10.24 7.56 -16.07
N ASN A 52 -10.03 8.77 -15.57
CA ASN A 52 -9.62 9.03 -14.19
C ASN A 52 -10.66 8.51 -13.18
N MET A 53 -11.97 8.70 -13.47
CA MET A 53 -13.05 8.16 -12.65
C MET A 53 -13.06 6.62 -12.64
N LEU A 54 -12.89 5.97 -13.79
CA LEU A 54 -12.87 4.51 -13.88
C LEU A 54 -11.71 3.89 -13.08
N ILE A 55 -10.53 4.53 -13.09
CA ILE A 55 -9.40 4.14 -12.24
C ILE A 55 -9.76 4.32 -10.77
N ALA A 56 -10.41 5.45 -10.41
CA ALA A 56 -10.82 5.73 -9.03
C ALA A 56 -11.80 4.69 -8.50
N ILE A 57 -12.77 4.28 -9.30
CA ILE A 57 -13.72 3.20 -8.94
C ILE A 57 -12.98 1.91 -8.61
N ARG A 58 -12.03 1.49 -9.45
CA ARG A 58 -11.20 0.29 -9.20
C ARG A 58 -10.39 0.39 -7.91
N CYS A 59 -9.80 1.56 -7.64
CA CYS A 59 -9.04 1.80 -6.43
C CYS A 59 -9.90 1.70 -5.17
N ILE A 60 -11.07 2.32 -5.16
CA ILE A 60 -11.98 2.31 -4.00
C ILE A 60 -12.52 0.91 -3.77
N LYS A 61 -13.00 0.23 -4.82
CA LYS A 61 -13.57 -1.11 -4.72
C LYS A 61 -12.61 -2.14 -4.11
N SER A 62 -11.32 -1.97 -4.30
CA SER A 62 -10.29 -2.84 -3.71
C SER A 62 -10.03 -2.58 -2.22
N ASN A 63 -10.56 -1.50 -1.66
CA ASN A 63 -10.36 -1.13 -0.26
C ASN A 63 -11.34 -1.86 0.67
N THR A 64 -10.88 -2.26 1.85
CA THR A 64 -11.71 -2.95 2.87
C THR A 64 -12.88 -2.11 3.39
N GLY A 65 -12.79 -0.78 3.31
CA GLY A 65 -13.84 0.16 3.72
C GLY A 65 -14.73 0.66 2.58
N ALA A 66 -14.67 0.02 1.39
CA ALA A 66 -15.46 0.44 0.24
C ALA A 66 -16.96 0.48 0.57
N ASP A 67 -17.48 -0.60 1.12
CA ASP A 67 -18.90 -0.77 1.42
C ASP A 67 -19.31 -0.23 2.81
N THR A 68 -18.49 0.62 3.42
CA THR A 68 -18.90 1.34 4.63
C THR A 68 -19.61 2.63 4.20
N ALA A 69 -20.91 2.71 4.41
CA ALA A 69 -21.73 3.86 4.01
C ALA A 69 -21.41 5.13 4.82
N GLY A 70 -21.58 6.29 4.20
CA GLY A 70 -21.51 7.62 4.81
C GLY A 70 -22.76 8.00 5.62
N ILE A 71 -23.11 9.29 5.61
CA ILE A 71 -24.33 9.83 6.24
C ILE A 71 -25.58 9.41 5.45
N ASP A 72 -25.47 9.37 4.13
CA ASP A 72 -26.50 8.98 3.17
C ASP A 72 -26.88 7.50 3.24
N ARG A 73 -26.15 6.70 4.02
CA ARG A 73 -26.32 5.25 4.15
C ARG A 73 -26.13 4.46 2.85
N ILE A 74 -25.67 5.10 1.77
CA ILE A 74 -25.39 4.45 0.50
C ILE A 74 -23.98 3.86 0.51
N THR A 75 -23.86 2.58 0.21
CA THR A 75 -22.56 1.92 0.04
C THR A 75 -21.97 2.21 -1.34
N PHE A 76 -20.67 2.01 -1.50
CA PHE A 76 -20.04 2.22 -2.80
C PHE A 76 -20.52 1.20 -3.84
N THR A 77 -20.84 -0.02 -3.41
CA THR A 77 -21.42 -1.05 -4.28
C THR A 77 -22.81 -0.65 -4.77
N GLU A 78 -23.68 -0.17 -3.89
CA GLU A 78 -25.04 0.32 -4.27
C GLU A 78 -24.97 1.51 -5.23
N LEU A 79 -24.07 2.49 -4.97
CA LEU A 79 -23.85 3.61 -5.90
C LEU A 79 -23.49 3.14 -7.31
N LEU A 80 -22.63 2.11 -7.43
CA LEU A 80 -22.22 1.58 -8.72
C LEU A 80 -23.31 0.73 -9.41
N GLN A 81 -24.22 0.14 -8.64
CA GLN A 81 -25.31 -0.68 -9.18
C GLN A 81 -26.48 0.17 -9.68
N SER A 82 -26.69 1.33 -9.06
CA SER A 82 -27.83 2.21 -9.38
C SER A 82 -27.59 3.16 -10.56
N HIS A 83 -26.35 3.30 -11.04
CA HIS A 83 -26.01 4.24 -12.12
C HIS A 83 -25.19 3.56 -13.21
N SER A 84 -25.44 3.90 -14.45
CA SER A 84 -24.53 3.63 -15.57
C SER A 84 -23.23 4.42 -15.40
N THR A 85 -22.21 4.06 -16.15
CA THR A 85 -20.92 4.78 -16.10
C THR A 85 -21.07 6.23 -16.53
N GLU A 86 -21.95 6.51 -17.49
CA GLU A 86 -22.19 7.84 -18.04
C GLU A 86 -22.91 8.73 -17.05
N GLU A 87 -24.02 8.24 -16.48
CA GLU A 87 -24.79 8.93 -15.43
C GLU A 87 -23.91 9.26 -14.24
N LEU A 88 -23.11 8.27 -13.76
CA LEU A 88 -22.20 8.48 -12.65
C LEU A 88 -21.12 9.52 -12.98
N HIS A 89 -20.57 9.50 -14.20
CA HIS A 89 -19.58 10.47 -14.64
C HIS A 89 -20.16 11.89 -14.67
N GLN A 90 -21.35 12.07 -15.23
CA GLN A 90 -22.02 13.35 -15.28
C GLN A 90 -22.35 13.88 -13.87
N MET A 91 -22.84 13.00 -12.99
CA MET A 91 -23.12 13.33 -11.59
C MET A 91 -21.86 13.80 -10.84
N VAL A 92 -20.73 13.09 -11.01
CA VAL A 92 -19.44 13.47 -10.41
C VAL A 92 -18.90 14.78 -10.99
N CYS A 93 -19.03 15.01 -12.30
CA CYS A 93 -18.62 16.25 -12.93
C CYS A 93 -19.40 17.46 -12.41
N ASN A 94 -20.72 17.33 -12.29
CA ASN A 94 -21.59 18.36 -11.73
C ASN A 94 -21.24 18.65 -10.26
N LEU A 95 -20.99 17.59 -9.47
CA LEU A 95 -20.57 17.72 -8.08
C LEU A 95 -19.22 18.45 -7.96
N ILE A 96 -18.24 18.16 -8.82
CA ILE A 96 -16.92 18.83 -8.78
C ILE A 96 -17.06 20.32 -9.08
N ASP A 97 -17.93 20.71 -10.02
CA ASP A 97 -18.12 22.13 -10.36
C ASP A 97 -18.81 22.90 -9.21
N ASN A 98 -19.81 22.31 -8.58
CA ASN A 98 -20.60 22.90 -7.51
C ASN A 98 -20.47 22.07 -6.22
N TYR A 99 -19.22 21.77 -5.82
CA TYR A 99 -18.99 20.87 -4.71
C TYR A 99 -19.58 21.40 -3.40
N GLU A 100 -20.55 20.66 -2.90
CA GLU A 100 -21.10 20.79 -1.56
C GLU A 100 -21.03 19.44 -0.86
N THR A 101 -20.55 19.42 0.35
CA THR A 101 -20.45 18.20 1.13
C THR A 101 -21.55 18.13 2.17
N THR A 102 -22.21 16.99 2.27
CA THR A 102 -23.18 16.69 3.34
C THR A 102 -22.51 16.39 4.68
N GLY A 103 -21.20 16.30 4.69
CA GLY A 103 -20.41 15.99 5.88
C GLY A 103 -19.91 14.55 5.93
N VAL A 104 -19.38 14.15 7.08
CA VAL A 104 -18.81 12.81 7.33
C VAL A 104 -19.48 12.17 8.54
N ARG A 105 -19.79 10.88 8.44
CA ARG A 105 -20.31 10.07 9.55
C ARG A 105 -19.17 9.70 10.50
N ARG A 106 -19.29 10.06 11.76
CA ARG A 106 -18.32 9.71 12.79
C ARG A 106 -18.50 8.26 13.24
N VAL A 107 -17.38 7.52 13.29
CA VAL A 107 -17.33 6.17 13.84
C VAL A 107 -16.10 6.04 14.74
N PHE A 108 -16.28 5.42 15.91
CA PHE A 108 -15.20 5.21 16.85
C PHE A 108 -14.64 3.78 16.76
N ILE A 109 -13.34 3.66 16.50
CA ILE A 109 -12.65 2.37 16.48
C ILE A 109 -11.74 2.26 17.69
N PRO A 110 -11.82 1.16 18.47
CA PRO A 110 -10.97 0.99 19.65
C PRO A 110 -9.49 0.87 19.23
N LYS A 111 -8.63 1.63 19.92
CA LYS A 111 -7.18 1.49 19.86
C LYS A 111 -6.74 0.36 20.80
N LYS A 112 -5.54 -0.19 20.58
CA LYS A 112 -4.95 -1.24 21.41
C LYS A 112 -4.79 -0.85 22.91
N ASN A 113 -4.70 0.44 23.20
CA ASN A 113 -4.61 0.99 24.57
C ASN A 113 -5.97 1.34 25.19
N GLY A 114 -7.07 0.83 24.64
CA GLY A 114 -8.43 1.08 25.11
C GLY A 114 -9.02 2.44 24.71
N LYS A 115 -8.21 3.40 24.23
CA LYS A 115 -8.72 4.69 23.73
C LYS A 115 -9.42 4.50 22.38
N LEU A 116 -10.39 5.33 22.10
CA LEU A 116 -11.11 5.33 20.82
C LEU A 116 -10.36 6.17 19.77
N ARG A 117 -10.40 5.74 18.51
CA ARG A 117 -9.96 6.53 17.35
C ARG A 117 -11.20 7.00 16.61
N PRO A 118 -11.46 8.31 16.52
CA PRO A 118 -12.54 8.82 15.72
C PRO A 118 -12.18 8.71 14.23
N LEU A 119 -13.06 8.09 13.44
CA LEU A 119 -13.00 8.09 11.98
C LEU A 119 -14.15 8.90 11.42
N GLY A 120 -13.91 9.66 10.36
CA GLY A 120 -14.95 10.33 9.58
C GLY A 120 -15.12 9.60 8.25
N ILE A 121 -16.29 9.02 8.02
CA ILE A 121 -16.60 8.26 6.82
C ILE A 121 -17.39 9.18 5.87
N PRO A 122 -16.79 9.59 4.72
CA PRO A 122 -17.51 10.37 3.71
C PRO A 122 -18.49 9.49 2.95
N ASN A 123 -19.46 10.13 2.28
CA ASN A 123 -20.39 9.45 1.39
C ASN A 123 -19.66 8.76 0.23
N ALA A 124 -20.32 7.79 -0.40
CA ALA A 124 -19.72 7.00 -1.46
C ALA A 124 -19.23 7.87 -2.64
N ILE A 125 -20.01 8.86 -3.04
CA ILE A 125 -19.65 9.80 -4.12
C ILE A 125 -18.51 10.74 -3.71
N ASP A 126 -18.47 11.21 -2.46
CA ASP A 126 -17.36 12.03 -1.94
C ASP A 126 -16.06 11.24 -1.92
N LYS A 127 -16.09 9.94 -1.57
CA LYS A 127 -14.91 9.05 -1.68
C LYS A 127 -14.40 8.98 -3.12
N LEU A 128 -15.32 8.93 -4.09
CA LEU A 128 -14.97 8.89 -5.51
C LEU A 128 -14.29 10.20 -5.95
N VAL A 129 -14.87 11.35 -5.62
CA VAL A 129 -14.28 12.68 -5.89
C VAL A 129 -12.90 12.80 -5.24
N GLN A 130 -12.77 12.43 -3.96
CA GLN A 130 -11.49 12.47 -3.25
C GLN A 130 -10.43 11.59 -3.90
N GLN A 131 -10.82 10.40 -4.38
CA GLN A 131 -9.90 9.50 -5.07
C GLN A 131 -9.47 10.08 -6.43
N MET A 132 -10.39 10.67 -7.20
CA MET A 132 -10.08 11.32 -8.48
C MET A 132 -9.11 12.48 -8.32
N ILE A 133 -9.29 13.30 -7.29
CA ILE A 133 -8.34 14.38 -6.93
C ILE A 133 -6.99 13.80 -6.56
N LYS A 134 -6.96 12.82 -5.64
CA LYS A 134 -5.75 12.20 -5.14
C LYS A 134 -4.86 11.69 -6.26
N GLN A 135 -5.41 10.92 -7.19
CA GLN A 135 -4.62 10.24 -8.22
C GLN A 135 -4.06 11.20 -9.30
N VAL A 136 -4.63 12.41 -9.43
CA VAL A 136 -4.06 13.48 -10.26
C VAL A 136 -2.99 14.28 -9.50
N LEU A 137 -3.17 14.51 -8.19
CA LEU A 137 -2.20 15.29 -7.40
C LEU A 137 -1.00 14.46 -6.94
N GLU A 138 -1.18 13.17 -6.66
CA GLU A 138 -0.15 12.29 -6.11
C GLU A 138 1.11 12.19 -7.00
N PRO A 139 1.03 12.04 -8.34
CA PRO A 139 2.20 12.05 -9.22
C PRO A 139 3.03 13.34 -9.08
N TYR A 140 2.36 14.48 -9.05
CA TYR A 140 3.01 15.78 -8.88
C TYR A 140 3.67 15.89 -7.50
N CYS A 141 2.99 15.49 -6.44
CA CYS A 141 3.53 15.50 -5.08
C CYS A 141 4.74 14.58 -4.92
N GLU A 142 4.72 13.40 -5.57
CA GLU A 142 5.82 12.43 -5.53
C GLU A 142 7.15 13.02 -6.04
N GLY A 143 7.12 13.91 -7.03
CA GLY A 143 8.31 14.61 -7.51
C GLY A 143 8.91 15.62 -6.52
N LYS A 144 8.14 16.03 -5.50
CA LYS A 144 8.54 17.00 -4.46
C LYS A 144 8.84 16.38 -3.11
N PHE A 145 8.31 15.18 -2.84
CA PHE A 145 8.47 14.56 -1.54
C PHE A 145 9.91 14.12 -1.27
N TYR A 146 10.34 14.36 -0.04
CA TYR A 146 11.65 13.91 0.41
C TYR A 146 11.86 12.41 0.23
N LYS A 147 13.07 12.04 -0.21
CA LYS A 147 13.40 10.66 -0.61
C LYS A 147 13.24 9.61 0.51
N HIS A 148 13.42 9.97 1.78
CA HIS A 148 13.33 9.09 2.95
C HIS A 148 12.03 9.26 3.75
N SER A 149 10.97 9.75 3.10
CA SER A 149 9.59 9.65 3.55
C SER A 149 8.92 8.47 2.83
N TYR A 150 8.26 7.56 3.55
CA TYR A 150 7.81 6.26 3.00
C TYR A 150 6.31 6.01 3.14
N GLY A 151 5.67 6.44 4.23
CA GLY A 151 4.27 6.14 4.53
C GLY A 151 3.29 6.70 3.51
N PHE A 152 2.27 5.93 3.14
CA PHE A 152 1.20 6.28 2.19
C PHE A 152 1.66 6.68 0.78
N ARG A 153 2.91 6.40 0.42
CA ARG A 153 3.47 6.69 -0.89
C ARG A 153 3.48 5.43 -1.76
N PRO A 154 3.33 5.56 -3.10
CA PRO A 154 3.29 4.42 -4.00
C PRO A 154 4.59 3.61 -3.98
N THR A 155 4.47 2.30 -4.08
CA THR A 155 5.58 1.32 -4.14
C THR A 155 6.60 1.37 -3.01
N ARG A 156 6.37 2.14 -1.93
CA ARG A 156 7.27 2.23 -0.77
C ARG A 156 6.88 1.24 0.31
N GLN A 157 7.89 0.59 0.90
CA GLN A 157 7.72 -0.53 1.83
C GLN A 157 8.46 -0.31 3.15
N ILE A 158 7.98 -0.94 4.22
CA ILE A 158 8.62 -0.91 5.55
C ILE A 158 10.05 -1.48 5.48
N GLY A 159 10.30 -2.48 4.62
CA GLY A 159 11.64 -3.04 4.42
C GLY A 159 12.68 -2.00 3.98
N GLU A 160 12.29 -1.01 3.16
CA GLU A 160 13.16 0.10 2.75
C GLU A 160 13.46 1.06 3.91
N VAL A 161 12.48 1.26 4.81
CA VAL A 161 12.66 2.05 6.06
C VAL A 161 13.71 1.39 6.95
N ILE A 162 13.54 0.08 7.20
CA ILE A 162 14.48 -0.69 8.01
C ILE A 162 15.88 -0.73 7.37
N ALA A 163 15.95 -0.89 6.04
CA ALA A 163 17.21 -0.83 5.30
C ALA A 163 17.90 0.54 5.47
N ARG A 164 17.13 1.63 5.47
CA ARG A 164 17.66 2.98 5.71
C ARG A 164 18.16 3.14 7.14
N CYS A 165 17.42 2.67 8.14
CA CYS A 165 17.86 2.69 9.55
C CYS A 165 19.17 1.90 9.70
N HIS A 166 19.26 0.71 9.10
CA HIS A 166 20.47 -0.11 9.12
C HIS A 166 21.66 0.64 8.50
N HIS A 167 21.46 1.28 7.35
CA HIS A 167 22.52 2.08 6.71
C HIS A 167 23.00 3.24 7.60
N LEU A 168 22.08 3.96 8.26
CA LEU A 168 22.43 5.09 9.12
C LEU A 168 23.24 4.65 10.36
N VAL A 169 22.86 3.52 10.95
CA VAL A 169 23.58 2.99 12.12
C VAL A 169 24.97 2.46 11.73
N ILE A 170 25.08 1.71 10.65
CA ILE A 170 26.34 1.03 10.29
C ILE A 170 27.28 1.96 9.54
N ASN A 171 26.79 2.65 8.48
CA ASN A 171 27.63 3.44 7.60
C ASN A 171 27.80 4.88 8.12
N ALA A 172 26.73 5.54 8.59
CA ALA A 172 26.80 6.88 9.15
C ALA A 172 27.14 6.90 10.64
N ARG A 173 27.30 5.72 11.28
CA ARG A 173 27.66 5.55 12.70
C ARG A 173 26.75 6.31 13.67
N CYS A 174 25.44 6.35 13.35
CA CYS A 174 24.45 6.97 14.22
C CYS A 174 24.11 6.05 15.37
N GLU A 175 24.38 6.48 16.60
CA GLU A 175 24.17 5.71 17.84
C GLU A 175 22.95 6.18 18.62
N TYR A 176 22.46 7.38 18.34
CA TYR A 176 21.30 8.00 18.99
C TYR A 176 20.15 8.15 18.01
N CYS A 177 18.97 7.97 18.53
CA CYS A 177 17.72 8.15 17.82
C CYS A 177 16.85 9.15 18.58
N VAL A 178 16.41 10.19 17.89
CA VAL A 178 15.44 11.15 18.40
C VAL A 178 14.06 10.70 17.94
N ASP A 179 13.24 10.26 18.89
CA ASP A 179 11.87 9.81 18.69
C ASP A 179 10.94 10.99 19.02
N ILE A 180 10.14 11.45 18.07
CA ILE A 180 9.14 12.51 18.30
C ILE A 180 7.79 12.03 17.80
N ASP A 181 6.77 12.11 18.67
CA ASP A 181 5.39 11.78 18.40
C ASP A 181 4.56 13.08 18.32
N ILE A 182 3.85 13.29 17.21
CA ILE A 182 2.98 14.45 17.05
C ILE A 182 1.62 14.15 17.66
N LYS A 183 1.17 15.01 18.59
CA LYS A 183 -0.09 14.83 19.30
C LYS A 183 -1.28 15.03 18.36
N GLY A 184 -2.05 13.96 18.14
CA GLY A 184 -3.27 14.03 17.32
C GLY A 184 -3.06 14.66 15.95
N PHE A 185 -2.04 14.24 15.19
CA PHE A 185 -1.60 14.89 13.95
C PHE A 185 -2.76 15.27 13.04
N PHE A 186 -3.58 14.30 12.62
CA PHE A 186 -4.67 14.57 11.68
C PHE A 186 -5.76 15.49 12.25
N ASP A 187 -5.98 15.46 13.55
CA ASP A 187 -7.02 16.25 14.23
C ASP A 187 -6.59 17.72 14.45
N ASN A 188 -5.29 18.02 14.33
CA ASN A 188 -4.72 19.34 14.61
C ASN A 188 -4.17 20.06 13.37
N VAL A 189 -4.34 19.53 12.17
CA VAL A 189 -3.89 20.17 10.93
C VAL A 189 -4.55 21.53 10.73
N HIS A 190 -3.74 22.56 10.60
CA HIS A 190 -4.24 23.92 10.38
C HIS A 190 -4.59 24.14 8.89
N HIS A 191 -5.88 24.35 8.56
CA HIS A 191 -6.38 24.41 7.18
C HIS A 191 -5.67 25.46 6.31
N ASN A 192 -5.52 26.70 6.81
CA ASN A 192 -4.86 27.75 6.06
C ASN A 192 -3.37 27.44 5.78
N ARG A 193 -2.70 26.78 6.73
CA ARG A 193 -1.31 26.35 6.54
C ARG A 193 -1.21 25.29 5.46
N LEU A 194 -2.09 24.29 5.51
CA LEU A 194 -2.16 23.24 4.48
C LEU A 194 -2.39 23.85 3.08
N MET A 195 -3.32 24.79 2.93
CA MET A 195 -3.56 25.48 1.64
C MET A 195 -2.31 26.19 1.12
N LYS A 196 -1.58 26.91 2.00
CA LYS A 196 -0.31 27.56 1.64
C LYS A 196 0.74 26.52 1.22
N GLN A 197 0.82 25.37 1.89
CA GLN A 197 1.78 24.31 1.54
C GLN A 197 1.45 23.65 0.20
N ILE A 198 0.17 23.41 -0.11
CA ILE A 198 -0.25 22.89 -1.42
C ILE A 198 0.13 23.90 -2.53
N TRP A 199 -0.07 25.17 -2.29
CA TRP A 199 0.34 26.23 -3.22
C TRP A 199 1.87 26.26 -3.42
N ASN A 200 2.62 26.19 -2.32
CA ASN A 200 4.09 26.28 -2.33
C ASN A 200 4.74 25.06 -2.96
N ILE A 201 4.13 23.88 -2.85
CA ILE A 201 4.65 22.68 -3.52
C ILE A 201 4.54 22.80 -5.06
N GLY A 202 3.70 23.73 -5.55
CA GLY A 202 3.56 24.08 -6.97
C GLY A 202 2.20 23.74 -7.59
N ILE A 203 1.20 23.31 -6.80
CA ILE A 203 -0.17 23.11 -7.26
C ILE A 203 -0.90 24.45 -7.16
N ARG A 204 -0.97 25.16 -8.29
CA ARG A 204 -1.49 26.54 -8.36
C ARG A 204 -2.81 26.66 -9.10
N ASP A 205 -3.64 25.63 -9.06
CA ASP A 205 -5.02 25.65 -9.54
C ASP A 205 -5.97 26.08 -8.43
N LYS A 206 -6.53 27.31 -8.57
CA LYS A 206 -7.42 27.90 -7.54
C LYS A 206 -8.70 27.06 -7.34
N ARG A 207 -9.26 26.45 -8.40
CA ARG A 207 -10.47 25.63 -8.32
C ARG A 207 -10.20 24.36 -7.53
N VAL A 208 -9.07 23.69 -7.79
CA VAL A 208 -8.63 22.51 -7.02
C VAL A 208 -8.39 22.86 -5.55
N LEU A 209 -7.77 23.98 -5.26
CA LEU A 209 -7.57 24.45 -3.88
C LEU A 209 -8.90 24.72 -3.16
N MET A 210 -9.86 25.36 -3.84
CA MET A 210 -11.20 25.58 -3.28
C MET A 210 -11.92 24.27 -3.00
N LEU A 211 -11.84 23.30 -3.93
CA LEU A 211 -12.42 21.97 -3.77
C LEU A 211 -11.79 21.24 -2.55
N ILE A 212 -10.47 21.22 -2.43
CA ILE A 212 -9.79 20.63 -1.27
C ILE A 212 -10.22 21.35 0.03
N LYS A 213 -10.32 22.69 0.00
CA LYS A 213 -10.75 23.47 1.17
C LYS A 213 -12.16 23.10 1.62
N LYS A 214 -13.09 22.89 0.69
CA LYS A 214 -14.46 22.44 0.98
C LYS A 214 -14.44 21.01 1.57
N ILE A 215 -13.65 20.10 1.00
CA ILE A 215 -13.52 18.72 1.48
C ILE A 215 -12.99 18.65 2.92
N ILE A 216 -11.96 19.41 3.28
CA ILE A 216 -11.39 19.39 4.63
C ILE A 216 -12.28 20.09 5.66
N LYS A 217 -13.18 20.97 5.22
CA LYS A 217 -14.19 21.65 6.02
C LYS A 217 -15.52 20.90 6.08
N ALA A 218 -15.58 19.67 5.55
CA ALA A 218 -16.80 18.88 5.62
C ALA A 218 -17.30 18.76 7.07
N PRO A 219 -18.59 19.05 7.35
CA PRO A 219 -19.12 18.95 8.70
C PRO A 219 -18.93 17.56 9.30
N VAL A 220 -18.59 17.52 10.57
CA VAL A 220 -18.48 16.29 11.36
C VAL A 220 -19.53 16.39 12.47
N ASP A 221 -20.52 15.49 12.44
CA ASP A 221 -21.67 15.55 13.36
C ASP A 221 -22.36 16.93 13.34
N GLY A 222 -22.49 17.53 12.14
CA GLY A 222 -23.12 18.84 11.93
C GLY A 222 -22.20 20.06 12.21
N VAL A 223 -21.00 19.86 12.76
CA VAL A 223 -20.07 20.95 13.12
C VAL A 223 -18.99 21.09 12.06
N ILE A 224 -18.82 22.31 11.52
CA ILE A 224 -17.74 22.61 10.56
C ILE A 224 -16.41 22.74 11.32
N PRO A 225 -15.40 21.89 11.01
CA PRO A 225 -14.13 21.91 11.71
C PRO A 225 -13.31 23.16 11.35
N THR A 226 -12.75 23.82 12.35
CA THR A 226 -11.79 24.96 12.14
C THR A 226 -10.38 24.49 11.85
N LYS A 227 -10.03 23.28 12.31
CA LYS A 227 -8.77 22.57 12.11
C LYS A 227 -9.00 21.08 11.98
N GLY A 228 -8.00 20.38 11.54
CA GLY A 228 -8.01 18.92 11.40
C GLY A 228 -8.49 18.44 10.03
N THR A 229 -8.22 17.18 9.78
CA THR A 229 -8.70 16.44 8.60
C THR A 229 -9.34 15.16 9.10
N PRO A 230 -10.64 14.90 8.82
CA PRO A 230 -11.32 13.72 9.34
C PRO A 230 -10.59 12.43 8.93
N GLN A 231 -10.14 11.63 9.91
CA GLN A 231 -9.47 10.36 9.60
C GLN A 231 -10.48 9.40 8.94
N GLY A 232 -10.18 8.93 7.72
CA GLY A 232 -11.02 7.97 6.98
C GLY A 232 -11.24 8.32 5.52
N GLY A 233 -11.12 9.58 5.12
CA GLY A 233 -11.16 9.98 3.72
C GLY A 233 -9.88 9.58 2.96
N VAL A 234 -10.04 9.41 1.65
CA VAL A 234 -8.99 8.86 0.76
C VAL A 234 -7.86 9.86 0.49
N LEU A 235 -8.18 11.16 0.51
CA LEU A 235 -7.24 12.24 0.18
C LEU A 235 -6.29 12.58 1.36
N TYR A 236 -6.72 12.39 2.60
CA TYR A 236 -6.02 12.88 3.79
C TYR A 236 -4.59 12.35 3.99
N PRO A 237 -4.26 11.07 3.66
CA PRO A 237 -2.88 10.60 3.73
C PRO A 237 -1.91 11.37 2.81
N LEU A 238 -2.37 11.79 1.62
CA LEU A 238 -1.59 12.64 0.72
C LEU A 238 -1.39 14.04 1.32
N LEU A 239 -2.47 14.65 1.84
CA LEU A 239 -2.42 15.96 2.50
C LEU A 239 -1.48 15.94 3.72
N GLY A 240 -1.52 14.89 4.53
CA GLY A 240 -0.60 14.70 5.66
C GLY A 240 0.87 14.64 5.22
N ASN A 241 1.15 13.96 4.12
CA ASN A 241 2.49 13.95 3.54
C ASN A 241 2.93 15.33 3.02
N ILE A 242 2.04 16.12 2.45
CA ILE A 242 2.34 17.50 2.01
C ILE A 242 2.75 18.38 3.21
N ILE A 243 2.00 18.29 4.33
CA ILE A 243 2.30 19.05 5.56
C ILE A 243 3.68 18.70 6.10
N LEU A 244 3.96 17.41 6.26
CA LEU A 244 5.21 16.95 6.87
C LEU A 244 6.40 17.00 5.91
N ASN A 245 6.18 17.16 4.59
CA ASN A 245 7.27 17.34 3.65
C ASN A 245 8.07 18.62 3.94
N GLU A 246 7.46 19.65 4.50
CA GLU A 246 8.18 20.87 4.89
C GLU A 246 9.19 20.57 6.02
N LEU A 247 8.81 19.75 7.00
CA LEU A 247 9.71 19.24 8.02
C LEU A 247 10.83 18.39 7.43
N ASP A 248 10.48 17.46 6.54
CA ASP A 248 11.46 16.58 5.89
C ASP A 248 12.53 17.37 5.13
N GLN A 249 12.11 18.34 4.31
CA GLN A 249 13.00 19.19 3.51
C GLN A 249 13.85 20.08 4.41
N TRP A 250 13.26 20.63 5.48
CA TRP A 250 14.01 21.44 6.44
C TRP A 250 15.10 20.62 7.13
N VAL A 251 14.79 19.42 7.64
CA VAL A 251 15.78 18.53 8.27
C VAL A 251 16.86 18.14 7.26
N ALA A 252 16.50 17.79 6.04
CA ALA A 252 17.45 17.43 4.99
C ALA A 252 18.39 18.59 4.64
N SER A 253 17.88 19.83 4.57
CA SER A 253 18.66 21.01 4.25
C SER A 253 19.70 21.35 5.32
N GLN A 254 19.45 20.98 6.59
CA GLN A 254 20.37 21.26 7.69
C GLN A 254 21.66 20.42 7.64
N TRP A 255 21.61 19.22 7.05
CA TRP A 255 22.77 18.33 7.01
C TRP A 255 22.91 17.55 5.70
N GLU A 256 21.98 16.65 5.37
CA GLU A 256 22.16 15.66 4.29
C GLU A 256 22.28 16.32 2.90
N GLU A 257 21.41 17.26 2.58
CA GLU A 257 21.47 17.98 1.31
C GLU A 257 22.54 19.08 1.34
N PHE A 258 22.77 19.69 2.51
CA PHE A 258 23.84 20.65 2.71
C PHE A 258 25.23 20.09 2.37
N GLN A 259 25.56 18.85 2.80
CA GLN A 259 26.82 18.22 2.45
C GLN A 259 27.00 18.02 0.94
N LYS A 260 25.95 17.69 0.21
CA LYS A 260 26.02 17.54 -1.24
C LYS A 260 26.35 18.87 -1.92
N HIS A 261 25.78 19.98 -1.47
CA HIS A 261 26.04 21.30 -2.01
C HIS A 261 27.45 21.81 -1.66
N CYS A 262 27.94 21.52 -0.46
CA CYS A 262 29.31 21.86 -0.07
C CYS A 262 30.37 21.10 -0.85
N ASN A 263 30.07 19.87 -1.27
CA ASN A 263 30.99 19.03 -2.04
C ASN A 263 30.88 19.24 -3.57
N SER A 264 29.81 19.88 -4.05
CA SER A 264 29.67 20.34 -5.43
C SER A 264 30.12 21.80 -5.54
N ASN A 265 31.02 22.11 -6.47
CA ASN A 265 31.46 23.49 -6.74
C ASN A 265 30.33 24.39 -7.30
N LYS A 266 29.10 23.94 -7.33
CA LYS A 266 27.90 24.61 -7.82
C LYS A 266 26.84 24.68 -6.72
N ALA A 267 27.03 25.51 -5.69
CA ALA A 267 25.94 25.86 -4.79
C ALA A 267 24.99 26.82 -5.51
N PRO A 268 23.68 26.59 -5.59
CA PRO A 268 22.73 27.54 -6.12
C PRO A 268 22.83 28.89 -5.37
N GLU A 269 22.76 30.00 -6.07
CA GLU A 269 22.84 31.34 -5.47
C GLU A 269 21.78 31.61 -4.40
N GLU A 270 20.60 30.97 -4.51
CA GLU A 270 19.52 31.03 -3.52
C GLU A 270 19.93 30.43 -2.15
N PHE A 271 20.80 29.40 -2.15
CA PHE A 271 21.30 28.78 -0.92
C PHE A 271 22.30 29.69 -0.19
N ASN A 272 22.98 30.57 -0.91
CA ASN A 272 23.93 31.51 -0.34
C ASN A 272 23.25 32.73 0.34
N LYS A 273 22.00 33.07 -0.03
CA LYS A 273 21.25 34.20 0.57
C LYS A 273 20.62 33.87 1.93
N GLU A 274 20.19 32.59 2.15
CA GLU A 274 19.62 32.18 3.45
C GLU A 274 20.65 31.73 4.48
N LEU A 275 21.80 31.26 4.04
CA LEU A 275 22.92 30.86 4.90
C LEU A 275 23.80 32.04 5.19
N GLN A 276 23.33 32.99 6.02
CA GLN A 276 24.15 34.11 6.45
C GLN A 276 25.46 33.63 7.06
N TYR A 277 26.50 34.00 6.39
CA TYR A 277 27.89 33.89 6.71
C TYR A 277 28.20 34.53 8.08
N LYS A 278 28.35 33.76 9.15
CA LYS A 278 28.55 34.40 10.46
C LYS A 278 30.00 34.70 10.83
N LYS A 279 30.98 33.98 10.34
CA LYS A 279 32.38 34.28 10.68
C LYS A 279 33.38 33.55 9.76
N LYS A 280 34.35 34.25 9.25
CA LYS A 280 35.58 33.67 8.71
C LYS A 280 36.48 33.32 9.88
N ILE A 281 36.77 32.03 10.09
CA ILE A 281 37.73 31.57 11.09
C ILE A 281 39.05 31.37 10.37
N PRO A 282 40.14 32.05 10.78
CA PRO A 282 41.45 31.80 10.19
C PRO A 282 41.82 30.34 10.30
N ASN A 283 42.39 29.77 9.23
CA ASN A 283 42.93 28.42 9.24
C ASN A 283 44.36 28.48 9.78
N PRO A 284 44.65 27.95 10.97
CA PRO A 284 46.00 28.01 11.55
C PRO A 284 47.02 27.22 10.73
N ASN A 285 46.60 26.29 9.88
CA ASN A 285 47.46 25.49 9.03
C ASN A 285 47.53 26.00 7.58
N TYR A 286 47.07 27.23 7.33
CA TYR A 286 47.16 27.82 6.00
C TYR A 286 48.60 28.15 5.62
N ASN A 287 49.05 27.57 4.50
CA ASN A 287 50.35 27.88 3.93
C ASN A 287 50.20 28.54 2.55
N PRO A 288 50.54 29.84 2.38
CA PRO A 288 50.36 30.55 1.11
C PRO A 288 51.18 29.95 -0.04
N LYS A 289 52.25 29.23 0.26
CA LYS A 289 53.10 28.57 -0.75
C LYS A 289 52.59 27.22 -1.24
N ARG A 290 51.57 26.66 -0.60
CA ARG A 290 50.97 25.35 -0.96
C ARG A 290 49.73 25.51 -1.84
N LYS A 291 49.84 25.24 -3.13
CA LYS A 291 48.70 25.20 -4.08
C LYS A 291 48.06 23.81 -4.12
N VAL A 292 47.47 23.35 -3.01
CA VAL A 292 46.73 22.04 -2.93
C VAL A 292 45.31 22.26 -2.54
N LYS A 293 44.42 21.38 -3.07
CA LYS A 293 42.99 21.33 -2.74
C LYS A 293 42.80 21.13 -1.22
N GLY A 294 42.18 22.07 -0.51
CA GLY A 294 42.02 22.02 0.95
C GLY A 294 42.86 23.04 1.74
N ASN A 295 43.88 23.67 1.13
CA ASN A 295 44.68 24.74 1.77
C ASN A 295 43.90 26.08 1.69
N VAL A 296 42.86 26.24 2.49
CA VAL A 296 42.00 27.43 2.50
C VAL A 296 42.42 28.40 3.62
N LYS A 297 42.52 29.71 3.31
CA LYS A 297 42.92 30.77 4.26
C LYS A 297 41.93 30.92 5.43
N TYR A 298 40.66 30.63 5.19
CA TYR A 298 39.59 30.72 6.20
C TYR A 298 38.64 29.56 6.10
N PHE A 299 38.21 29.05 7.25
CA PHE A 299 37.09 28.12 7.33
C PHE A 299 35.77 28.89 7.39
N LYS A 300 34.75 28.41 6.63
CA LYS A 300 33.42 28.96 6.70
C LYS A 300 32.65 28.26 7.84
N LYS A 301 32.21 29.02 8.84
CA LYS A 301 31.37 28.50 9.92
C LYS A 301 29.90 28.74 9.58
N TRP A 302 29.19 27.67 9.31
CA TRP A 302 27.76 27.67 8.97
C TRP A 302 26.90 27.57 10.21
N LYS A 303 25.71 28.23 10.21
CA LYS A 303 24.68 28.09 11.24
C LYS A 303 23.74 26.91 10.90
N THR A 304 24.24 25.72 10.85
CA THR A 304 23.41 24.52 10.63
C THR A 304 23.35 23.67 11.88
N LEU A 305 22.27 22.90 12.03
CA LEU A 305 22.27 21.76 12.91
C LEU A 305 23.30 20.76 12.39
N LYS A 306 23.98 20.09 13.33
CA LYS A 306 25.01 19.11 12.95
C LYS A 306 24.37 17.82 12.49
N THR A 307 25.18 16.78 12.29
CA THR A 307 24.80 15.50 11.71
C THR A 307 23.47 14.96 12.21
N GLY A 308 22.52 14.80 11.31
CA GLY A 308 21.21 14.24 11.60
C GLY A 308 20.50 13.83 10.31
N TYR A 309 19.78 12.69 10.37
CA TYR A 309 19.12 12.09 9.24
C TYR A 309 17.70 11.69 9.61
N ILE A 310 16.71 12.22 8.91
CA ILE A 310 15.30 11.86 9.14
C ILE A 310 14.92 10.61 8.34
N VAL A 311 14.15 9.75 8.98
CA VAL A 311 13.46 8.61 8.36
C VAL A 311 12.01 8.67 8.82
N ARG A 312 11.06 8.86 7.89
CA ARG A 312 9.66 9.08 8.19
C ARG A 312 8.74 8.06 7.52
N TYR A 313 7.76 7.60 8.26
CA TYR A 313 6.65 6.79 7.77
C TYR A 313 5.32 7.40 8.25
N ALA A 314 4.65 8.17 7.41
CA ALA A 314 3.49 8.99 7.75
C ALA A 314 3.83 10.03 8.85
N ASP A 315 3.15 9.98 9.98
CA ASP A 315 3.38 10.80 11.18
C ASP A 315 4.44 10.23 12.14
N ASP A 316 4.82 8.96 11.99
CA ASP A 316 5.89 8.31 12.75
C ASP A 316 7.25 8.56 12.10
N PHE A 317 8.13 9.28 12.77
CA PHE A 317 9.46 9.58 12.25
C PHE A 317 10.54 9.55 13.31
N LYS A 318 11.77 9.35 12.84
CA LYS A 318 12.96 9.32 13.68
C LYS A 318 14.08 10.12 13.07
N ILE A 319 14.89 10.77 13.92
CA ILE A 319 16.12 11.42 13.49
C ILE A 319 17.31 10.68 14.11
N PHE A 320 18.18 10.18 13.24
CA PHE A 320 19.37 9.45 13.63
C PHE A 320 20.56 10.39 13.71
N THR A 321 21.32 10.34 14.83
CA THR A 321 22.46 11.19 15.10
C THR A 321 23.63 10.40 15.69
N PRO A 322 24.89 10.84 15.50
CA PRO A 322 26.05 10.09 16.00
C PRO A 322 26.23 10.20 17.52
N ASN A 323 25.84 11.31 18.15
CA ASN A 323 26.08 11.53 19.58
C ASN A 323 24.94 12.27 20.27
N TYR A 324 24.97 12.27 21.62
CA TYR A 324 23.90 12.85 22.45
C TYR A 324 23.77 14.37 22.31
N LYS A 325 24.91 15.10 22.19
CA LYS A 325 24.89 16.57 22.05
C LYS A 325 24.14 17.01 20.78
N GLU A 326 24.33 16.27 19.69
CA GLU A 326 23.59 16.52 18.46
C GLU A 326 22.14 16.10 18.58
N ALA A 327 21.83 14.98 19.25
CA ALA A 327 20.46 14.53 19.49
C ALA A 327 19.63 15.57 20.25
N ILE A 328 20.17 16.21 21.29
CA ILE A 328 19.48 17.30 22.03
C ILE A 328 19.19 18.48 21.08
N LYS A 329 20.16 18.89 20.28
CA LYS A 329 19.96 20.01 19.33
C LYS A 329 18.86 19.71 18.32
N TRP A 330 18.84 18.50 17.79
CA TRP A 330 17.81 18.05 16.89
C TRP A 330 16.44 17.95 17.56
N PHE A 331 16.36 17.42 18.76
CA PHE A 331 15.11 17.35 19.52
C PHE A 331 14.49 18.74 19.69
N ASN A 332 15.28 19.70 20.19
CA ASN A 332 14.81 21.08 20.42
C ASN A 332 14.50 21.80 19.10
N GLY A 333 15.34 21.64 18.09
CA GLY A 333 15.13 22.28 16.77
C GLY A 333 13.86 21.77 16.08
N VAL A 334 13.62 20.47 16.11
CA VAL A 334 12.42 19.85 15.53
C VAL A 334 11.17 20.19 16.33
N LYS A 335 11.24 20.18 17.68
CA LYS A 335 10.15 20.65 18.54
C LYS A 335 9.73 22.08 18.16
N GLN A 336 10.67 22.99 18.10
CA GLN A 336 10.39 24.38 17.70
C GLN A 336 9.83 24.49 16.28
N PHE A 337 10.32 23.70 15.33
CA PHE A 337 9.81 23.70 13.97
C PHE A 337 8.36 23.23 13.92
N ILE A 338 8.04 22.13 14.60
CA ILE A 338 6.68 21.58 14.67
C ILE A 338 5.73 22.58 15.31
N GLU A 339 6.11 23.18 16.46
CA GLU A 339 5.25 24.10 17.21
C GLU A 339 5.10 25.47 16.52
N LYS A 340 6.22 26.10 16.14
CA LYS A 340 6.20 27.48 15.59
C LYS A 340 5.91 27.54 14.09
N ARG A 341 6.34 26.52 13.32
CA ARG A 341 6.22 26.53 11.86
C ARG A 341 5.03 25.74 11.36
N LEU A 342 4.77 24.56 11.91
CA LEU A 342 3.64 23.72 11.51
C LEU A 342 2.38 23.96 12.34
N HIS A 343 2.49 24.65 13.46
CA HIS A 343 1.40 24.88 14.43
C HIS A 343 0.80 23.57 14.96
N LEU A 344 1.67 22.58 15.22
CA LEU A 344 1.33 21.30 15.79
C LEU A 344 2.02 21.11 17.14
N GLU A 345 1.48 20.27 18.00
CA GLU A 345 2.07 19.95 19.31
C GLU A 345 2.75 18.58 19.29
N ILE A 346 3.86 18.44 20.02
CA ILE A 346 4.46 17.12 20.26
C ILE A 346 3.86 16.47 21.51
N SER A 347 3.86 15.14 21.55
CA SER A 347 3.54 14.36 22.77
C SER A 347 4.81 14.22 23.60
N GLU A 348 4.93 15.00 24.70
CA GLU A 348 6.13 14.97 25.54
C GLU A 348 6.34 13.60 26.21
N GLU A 349 5.26 12.92 26.60
CA GLU A 349 5.30 11.58 27.20
C GLU A 349 5.91 10.51 26.29
N LYS A 350 5.75 10.65 24.98
CA LYS A 350 6.22 9.69 23.98
C LYS A 350 7.49 10.13 23.27
N SER A 351 7.80 11.43 23.32
CA SER A 351 8.98 11.97 22.65
C SER A 351 10.22 11.83 23.53
N LYS A 352 11.29 11.25 22.99
CA LYS A 352 12.51 10.94 23.74
C LYS A 352 13.74 10.79 22.88
N ILE A 353 14.90 10.92 23.51
CA ILE A 353 16.19 10.61 22.91
C ILE A 353 16.64 9.22 23.41
N VAL A 354 16.91 8.30 22.48
CA VAL A 354 17.30 6.92 22.77
C VAL A 354 18.74 6.65 22.33
N ASN A 355 19.56 6.15 23.25
CA ASN A 355 20.86 5.56 22.92
C ASN A 355 20.65 4.11 22.48
N LEU A 356 20.81 3.82 21.18
CA LEU A 356 20.54 2.50 20.62
C LEU A 356 21.51 1.40 21.09
N LYS A 357 22.67 1.74 21.65
CA LYS A 357 23.58 0.77 22.29
C LYS A 357 23.07 0.32 23.67
N LYS A 358 22.38 1.22 24.38
CA LYS A 358 21.89 0.95 25.75
C LYS A 358 20.44 0.47 25.75
N SER A 359 19.58 1.11 24.98
CA SER A 359 18.14 0.92 24.98
C SER A 359 17.59 0.61 23.61
N LYS A 360 16.35 0.12 23.54
CA LYS A 360 15.63 -0.15 22.30
C LYS A 360 14.78 1.05 21.90
N SER A 361 14.68 1.35 20.61
CA SER A 361 13.72 2.30 20.07
C SER A 361 12.67 1.55 19.22
N ASN A 362 11.38 1.81 19.46
CA ASN A 362 10.29 1.18 18.73
C ASN A 362 10.00 1.97 17.45
N PHE A 363 9.94 1.30 16.29
CA PHE A 363 9.61 1.89 15.01
C PHE A 363 8.82 0.92 14.14
N LEU A 364 7.62 1.30 13.74
CA LEU A 364 6.74 0.51 12.85
C LEU A 364 6.48 -0.93 13.34
N GLY A 365 6.42 -1.11 14.66
CA GLY A 365 6.22 -2.43 15.28
C GLY A 365 7.48 -3.28 15.36
N PHE A 366 8.67 -2.69 15.14
CA PHE A 366 9.96 -3.30 15.36
C PHE A 366 10.73 -2.57 16.47
N GLU A 367 11.54 -3.30 17.20
CA GLU A 367 12.51 -2.80 18.18
C GLU A 367 13.89 -2.72 17.54
N LEU A 368 14.48 -1.53 17.53
CA LEU A 368 15.81 -1.25 16.98
C LEU A 368 16.82 -1.17 18.13
N LYS A 369 17.92 -1.94 18.07
CA LYS A 369 19.01 -1.92 19.03
C LYS A 369 20.36 -2.19 18.37
N ILE A 370 21.41 -1.49 18.78
CA ILE A 370 22.78 -1.78 18.37
C ILE A 370 23.35 -2.87 19.28
N VAL A 371 23.87 -3.94 18.69
CA VAL A 371 24.49 -5.04 19.43
C VAL A 371 25.93 -5.29 18.96
N ASP A 372 26.82 -5.70 19.88
CA ASP A 372 28.17 -6.09 19.58
C ASP A 372 28.19 -7.53 19.07
N THR A 373 28.75 -7.74 17.88
CA THR A 373 28.84 -9.08 17.27
C THR A 373 29.81 -10.00 18.00
N LYS A 374 30.85 -9.46 18.63
CA LYS A 374 31.87 -10.27 19.36
C LYS A 374 31.32 -10.88 20.65
N ARG A 375 30.36 -10.19 21.34
CA ARG A 375 29.71 -10.71 22.56
C ARG A 375 28.83 -11.92 22.27
N LYS A 376 28.12 -11.95 21.16
CA LYS A 376 27.22 -13.06 20.79
C LYS A 376 27.96 -14.35 20.39
N HIS A 377 29.17 -14.26 19.85
CA HIS A 377 29.97 -15.46 19.57
C HIS A 377 30.50 -16.19 20.81
N LYS A 378 30.64 -15.48 21.95
CA LYS A 378 31.00 -16.12 23.22
C LYS A 378 29.84 -16.91 23.87
N GLU A 379 28.60 -16.50 23.61
CA GLU A 379 27.37 -17.11 24.17
C GLU A 379 26.85 -18.31 23.35
N ARG A 380 27.21 -18.41 22.06
CA ARG A 380 26.86 -19.55 21.19
C ARG A 380 28.09 -20.42 20.92
N ARG A 381 28.21 -21.50 21.68
CA ARG A 381 29.14 -22.62 21.38
C ARG A 381 28.59 -23.37 20.15
N THR A 382 28.91 -22.90 18.95
CA THR A 382 28.72 -23.67 17.71
C THR A 382 29.92 -23.47 16.81
N ASN A 383 30.54 -24.60 16.45
CA ASN A 383 31.73 -24.76 15.62
C ASN A 383 31.50 -24.38 14.14
N VAL A 384 31.07 -23.16 13.85
CA VAL A 384 31.07 -22.68 12.47
C VAL A 384 32.10 -21.57 12.34
N LYS A 385 33.21 -21.88 11.71
CA LYS A 385 34.19 -20.90 11.23
C LYS A 385 33.55 -19.99 10.19
N ASN A 386 32.76 -19.03 10.59
CA ASN A 386 32.28 -18.00 9.70
C ASN A 386 33.30 -16.88 9.59
N LYS A 387 33.70 -16.56 8.35
CA LYS A 387 34.55 -15.43 7.97
C LYS A 387 34.15 -14.19 8.77
N SER A 388 35.09 -13.62 9.51
CA SER A 388 34.90 -12.46 10.39
C SER A 388 34.17 -11.33 9.67
N SER A 389 32.98 -10.96 10.16
CA SER A 389 32.36 -9.72 9.73
C SER A 389 33.27 -8.56 10.13
N LYS A 390 33.64 -7.72 9.18
CA LYS A 390 34.53 -6.55 9.39
C LYS A 390 33.89 -5.49 10.32
N THR A 391 32.63 -5.65 10.68
CA THR A 391 31.86 -4.68 11.51
C THR A 391 31.69 -5.18 12.94
N LYS A 392 32.19 -4.39 13.92
CA LYS A 392 32.05 -4.68 15.35
C LYS A 392 30.60 -4.62 15.84
N TYR A 393 29.76 -3.79 15.24
CA TYR A 393 28.38 -3.52 15.63
C TYR A 393 27.43 -3.78 14.50
N ILE A 394 26.24 -4.31 14.81
CA ILE A 394 25.10 -4.45 13.88
C ILE A 394 23.86 -3.80 14.47
N LEU A 395 22.95 -3.33 13.60
CA LEU A 395 21.60 -2.98 14.01
C LEU A 395 20.78 -4.26 14.09
N GLN A 396 20.41 -4.67 15.30
CA GLN A 396 19.46 -5.74 15.54
C GLN A 396 18.03 -5.16 15.44
N VAL A 397 17.23 -5.78 14.60
CA VAL A 397 15.82 -5.46 14.41
C VAL A 397 15.02 -6.67 14.88
N ARG A 398 14.16 -6.50 15.89
CA ARG A 398 13.27 -7.55 16.40
C ARG A 398 11.83 -7.11 16.27
N VAL A 399 10.91 -8.04 16.10
CA VAL A 399 9.47 -7.71 16.19
C VAL A 399 9.16 -7.26 17.63
N SER A 400 8.37 -6.19 17.78
CA SER A 400 8.05 -5.64 19.10
C SER A 400 7.23 -6.63 19.92
N LYS A 401 7.37 -6.58 21.24
CA LYS A 401 6.65 -7.47 22.18
C LYS A 401 5.14 -7.34 22.02
N GLU A 402 4.64 -6.13 21.79
CA GLU A 402 3.21 -5.87 21.58
C GLU A 402 2.70 -6.57 20.32
N LYS A 403 3.52 -6.58 19.25
CA LYS A 403 3.15 -7.25 17.99
C LYS A 403 3.19 -8.78 18.12
N ILE A 404 4.15 -9.32 18.85
CA ILE A 404 4.20 -10.74 19.19
C ILE A 404 2.97 -11.15 20.03
N CYS A 405 2.57 -10.35 21.01
CA CYS A 405 1.36 -10.59 21.81
C CYS A 405 0.09 -10.60 20.94
N GLU A 406 -0.02 -9.66 19.99
CA GLU A 406 -1.15 -9.61 19.04
C GLU A 406 -1.22 -10.88 18.19
N MET A 407 -0.11 -11.27 17.55
CA MET A 407 -0.03 -12.48 16.75
C MET A 407 -0.36 -13.74 17.57
N SER A 408 0.15 -13.80 18.82
CA SER A 408 -0.13 -14.88 19.75
C SER A 408 -1.61 -14.95 20.14
N GLY A 409 -2.26 -13.81 20.35
CA GLY A 409 -3.70 -13.72 20.59
C GLY A 409 -4.53 -14.23 19.42
N GLU A 410 -4.20 -13.79 18.20
CA GLU A 410 -4.87 -14.24 16.97
C GLU A 410 -4.69 -15.76 16.74
N PHE A 411 -3.51 -16.29 17.06
CA PHE A 411 -3.25 -17.73 17.00
C PHE A 411 -4.09 -18.47 18.02
N LYS A 412 -4.12 -18.00 19.28
CA LYS A 412 -4.93 -18.58 20.36
C LYS A 412 -6.41 -18.65 20.00
N GLU A 413 -6.97 -17.60 19.42
CA GLU A 413 -8.38 -17.59 18.99
C GLU A 413 -8.65 -18.58 17.85
N SER A 414 -7.73 -18.70 16.90
CA SER A 414 -7.86 -19.71 15.84
C SER A 414 -7.83 -21.14 16.37
N LEU A 415 -7.00 -21.41 17.40
CA LEU A 415 -6.96 -22.73 18.09
C LEU A 415 -8.24 -23.00 18.89
N LYS A 416 -8.84 -21.97 19.52
CA LYS A 416 -10.15 -22.15 20.20
C LYS A 416 -11.26 -22.51 19.21
N LEU A 417 -11.27 -21.90 18.02
CA LEU A 417 -12.25 -22.22 16.99
C LEU A 417 -12.15 -23.66 16.51
N LEU A 418 -10.94 -24.24 16.42
CA LEU A 418 -10.74 -25.65 16.06
C LEU A 418 -11.37 -26.62 17.08
N VAL A 419 -11.40 -26.25 18.36
CA VAL A 419 -12.08 -27.04 19.40
C VAL A 419 -13.60 -26.96 19.27
N LYS A 420 -14.12 -25.76 18.97
CA LYS A 420 -15.56 -25.53 18.89
C LYS A 420 -16.22 -26.11 17.66
N ASP A 421 -15.47 -26.18 16.54
CA ASP A 421 -16.02 -26.57 15.24
C ASP A 421 -15.01 -27.42 14.47
N THR A 422 -14.94 -28.71 14.83
CA THR A 422 -14.07 -29.68 14.19
C THR A 422 -14.47 -29.97 12.75
N ASN A 423 -15.76 -29.92 12.43
CA ASN A 423 -16.30 -30.22 11.10
C ASN A 423 -15.79 -29.20 10.05
N ASN A 424 -15.54 -27.96 10.45
CA ASN A 424 -15.00 -26.92 9.60
C ASN A 424 -13.48 -26.72 9.74
N SER A 425 -12.74 -27.70 10.28
CA SER A 425 -11.29 -27.60 10.54
C SER A 425 -10.48 -27.11 9.34
N SER A 426 -10.71 -27.65 8.15
CA SER A 426 -10.02 -27.23 6.91
C SER A 426 -10.22 -25.74 6.62
N LYS A 427 -11.42 -25.21 6.83
CA LYS A 427 -11.76 -23.81 6.60
C LYS A 427 -11.13 -22.87 7.65
N ILE A 428 -11.13 -23.32 8.91
CA ILE A 428 -10.50 -22.61 10.04
C ILE A 428 -8.98 -22.57 9.83
N ILE A 429 -8.37 -23.71 9.49
CA ILE A 429 -6.93 -23.81 9.20
C ILE A 429 -6.56 -22.96 7.96
N GLY A 430 -7.38 -22.95 6.92
CA GLY A 430 -7.17 -22.08 5.76
C GLY A 430 -7.09 -20.59 6.15
N ARG A 431 -7.99 -20.12 7.03
CA ARG A 431 -7.96 -18.76 7.58
C ARG A 431 -6.73 -18.53 8.47
N LEU A 432 -6.34 -19.50 9.29
CA LEU A 432 -5.14 -19.43 10.11
C LEU A 432 -3.89 -19.37 9.22
N ASN A 433 -3.79 -20.17 8.20
CA ASN A 433 -2.68 -20.16 7.25
C ASN A 433 -2.51 -18.82 6.55
N THR A 434 -3.62 -18.14 6.22
CA THR A 434 -3.58 -16.76 5.69
C THR A 434 -2.96 -15.78 6.70
N LYS A 435 -3.28 -15.93 8.01
CA LYS A 435 -2.64 -15.13 9.07
C LYS A 435 -1.16 -15.45 9.21
N ILE A 436 -0.79 -16.74 9.23
CA ILE A 436 0.62 -17.19 9.31
C ILE A 436 1.44 -16.61 8.16
N LEU A 437 0.91 -16.62 6.94
CA LEU A 437 1.57 -15.98 5.79
C LEU A 437 1.76 -14.48 6.00
N GLY A 438 0.77 -13.81 6.58
CA GLY A 438 0.86 -12.40 6.94
C GLY A 438 1.97 -12.15 7.97
N TRP A 439 2.05 -12.97 9.02
CA TRP A 439 3.08 -12.87 10.04
C TRP A 439 4.48 -13.16 9.48
N GLN A 440 4.63 -14.19 8.67
CA GLN A 440 5.89 -14.51 8.00
C GLN A 440 6.35 -13.36 7.11
N ASN A 441 5.46 -12.79 6.28
CA ASN A 441 5.78 -11.65 5.43
C ASN A 441 6.17 -10.39 6.21
N TYR A 442 5.63 -10.20 7.41
CA TYR A 442 6.02 -9.11 8.29
C TYR A 442 7.35 -9.39 8.99
N CYS A 443 7.48 -10.57 9.62
CA CYS A 443 8.65 -10.94 10.42
C CYS A 443 9.93 -11.13 9.59
N LYS A 444 9.85 -11.44 8.28
CA LYS A 444 11.04 -11.59 7.43
C LYS A 444 11.95 -10.35 7.37
N LEU A 445 11.45 -9.19 7.83
CA LEU A 445 12.22 -7.94 7.96
C LEU A 445 13.05 -7.90 9.24
N SER A 446 12.78 -8.77 10.22
CA SER A 446 13.53 -8.90 11.46
C SER A 446 14.88 -9.57 11.22
N THR A 447 15.83 -9.32 12.13
CA THR A 447 17.16 -9.97 12.10
C THR A 447 17.07 -11.48 12.38
N TYR A 448 16.09 -11.91 13.17
CA TYR A 448 15.88 -13.31 13.56
C TYR A 448 14.40 -13.70 13.42
N PRO A 449 13.88 -13.77 12.19
CA PRO A 449 12.44 -13.94 11.97
C PRO A 449 11.87 -15.25 12.50
N SER A 450 12.66 -16.34 12.41
CA SER A 450 12.24 -17.65 12.94
C SER A 450 12.15 -17.64 14.47
N GLU A 451 13.05 -16.93 15.17
CA GLU A 451 13.00 -16.79 16.63
C GLU A 451 11.80 -15.96 17.07
N ASP A 452 11.49 -14.85 16.37
CA ASP A 452 10.34 -14.01 16.67
C ASP A 452 9.02 -14.77 16.48
N LEU A 453 8.90 -15.58 15.44
CA LEU A 453 7.70 -16.40 15.20
C LEU A 453 7.65 -17.63 16.13
N ASN A 454 8.80 -18.17 16.53
CA ASN A 454 8.83 -19.22 17.54
C ASN A 454 8.29 -18.73 18.89
N GLU A 455 8.52 -17.46 19.24
CA GLU A 455 7.92 -16.87 20.46
C GLU A 455 6.39 -16.86 20.40
N VAL A 456 5.78 -16.62 19.23
CA VAL A 456 4.32 -16.70 19.02
C VAL A 456 3.83 -18.13 19.30
N TYR A 457 4.54 -19.14 18.80
CA TYR A 457 4.23 -20.54 19.04
C TYR A 457 4.40 -20.92 20.53
N MET A 458 5.54 -20.57 21.14
CA MET A 458 5.83 -20.92 22.53
C MET A 458 4.82 -20.36 23.52
N ARG A 459 4.30 -19.15 23.28
CA ARG A 459 3.21 -18.55 24.06
C ARG A 459 1.89 -19.35 23.97
N ASN A 460 1.74 -20.20 22.98
CA ASN A 460 0.57 -21.06 22.76
C ASN A 460 0.87 -22.57 22.90
N TYR A 461 2.09 -22.92 23.34
CA TYR A 461 2.58 -24.29 23.40
C TYR A 461 1.67 -25.23 24.22
N THR A 462 1.27 -24.82 25.42
CA THR A 462 0.36 -25.59 26.27
C THR A 462 -0.95 -25.89 25.55
N LYS A 463 -1.52 -24.89 24.87
CA LYS A 463 -2.77 -25.05 24.12
C LYS A 463 -2.63 -25.99 22.93
N MET A 464 -1.52 -25.89 22.21
CA MET A 464 -1.20 -26.83 21.13
C MET A 464 -1.08 -28.28 21.65
N ASN A 465 -0.47 -28.48 22.81
CA ASN A 465 -0.36 -29.80 23.41
C ASN A 465 -1.72 -30.35 23.88
N VAL A 466 -2.60 -29.51 24.42
CA VAL A 466 -3.96 -29.88 24.77
C VAL A 466 -4.72 -30.33 23.53
N LEU A 467 -4.66 -29.58 22.42
CA LEU A 467 -5.27 -29.95 21.14
C LEU A 467 -4.71 -31.29 20.58
N LYS A 468 -3.42 -31.56 20.79
CA LYS A 468 -2.73 -32.75 20.32
C LYS A 468 -3.02 -33.96 21.20
N ARG A 469 -2.86 -33.84 22.53
CA ARG A 469 -2.83 -34.98 23.46
C ARG A 469 -4.20 -35.27 24.08
N TYR A 470 -4.95 -34.21 24.41
CA TYR A 470 -6.24 -34.38 25.10
C TYR A 470 -7.42 -34.51 24.12
N TYR A 471 -7.50 -33.55 23.19
CA TYR A 471 -8.62 -33.57 22.22
C TYR A 471 -8.35 -34.44 20.97
N GLY A 472 -7.12 -34.82 20.69
CA GLY A 472 -6.79 -35.57 19.48
C GLY A 472 -7.10 -34.83 18.16
N ILE A 473 -7.25 -33.49 18.21
CA ILE A 473 -7.64 -32.70 17.04
C ILE A 473 -6.45 -32.49 16.11
N LEU A 474 -5.23 -32.30 16.65
CA LEU A 474 -4.01 -32.04 15.89
C LEU A 474 -3.01 -33.16 16.05
N LYS A 475 -2.34 -33.54 14.96
CA LYS A 475 -1.14 -34.36 14.98
C LYS A 475 0.07 -33.63 14.40
N CYS A 476 1.28 -33.97 14.88
CA CYS A 476 2.51 -33.50 14.31
C CYS A 476 2.85 -34.33 13.08
N VAL A 477 3.18 -33.68 11.96
CA VAL A 477 3.57 -34.33 10.71
C VAL A 477 4.92 -33.76 10.23
N ASN A 478 5.74 -34.61 9.61
CA ASN A 478 6.94 -34.13 8.97
C ASN A 478 6.62 -33.38 7.66
N MET A 479 7.56 -32.54 7.20
CA MET A 479 7.29 -31.75 6.00
C MET A 479 7.21 -32.58 4.73
N ASN A 480 7.81 -33.78 4.66
CA ASN A 480 7.70 -34.62 3.48
C ASN A 480 6.27 -35.16 3.34
N GLU A 481 5.62 -35.51 4.44
CA GLU A 481 4.19 -35.86 4.46
C GLU A 481 3.31 -34.66 4.12
N ALA A 482 3.54 -33.50 4.75
CA ALA A 482 2.78 -32.29 4.50
C ALA A 482 2.87 -31.81 3.04
N LYS A 483 4.05 -31.91 2.41
CA LYS A 483 4.28 -31.55 0.99
C LYS A 483 3.50 -32.44 0.03
N LYS A 484 3.34 -33.73 0.34
CA LYS A 484 2.50 -34.65 -0.47
C LYS A 484 1.02 -34.28 -0.41
N LEU A 485 0.55 -33.77 0.73
CA LEU A 485 -0.86 -33.40 0.94
C LEU A 485 -1.27 -32.06 0.32
N SER A 486 -0.32 -31.17 0.04
CA SER A 486 -0.62 -29.82 -0.47
C SER A 486 0.45 -29.31 -1.42
N LYS A 487 0.06 -29.09 -2.69
CA LYS A 487 0.90 -28.47 -3.72
C LYS A 487 1.43 -27.10 -3.27
N LEU A 488 0.60 -26.26 -2.62
CA LEU A 488 1.01 -24.95 -2.10
C LEU A 488 2.09 -25.05 -1.01
N ILE A 489 2.02 -26.06 -0.14
CA ILE A 489 3.04 -26.30 0.88
C ILE A 489 4.35 -26.73 0.21
N ASN A 490 4.27 -27.62 -0.78
CA ASN A 490 5.45 -28.08 -1.50
C ASN A 490 6.16 -26.95 -2.24
N GLU A 491 5.43 -26.11 -2.95
CA GLU A 491 5.98 -24.95 -3.66
C GLU A 491 6.60 -23.91 -2.72
N ARG A 492 5.92 -23.63 -1.59
CA ARG A 492 6.30 -22.52 -0.71
C ARG A 492 7.37 -22.86 0.31
N TYR A 493 7.39 -24.12 0.79
CA TYR A 493 8.29 -24.59 1.83
C TYR A 493 9.20 -25.73 1.33
N SER A 494 9.54 -25.74 0.02
CA SER A 494 10.38 -26.77 -0.62
C SER A 494 11.68 -27.02 0.13
N GLU A 495 12.34 -25.96 0.62
CA GLU A 495 13.62 -26.03 1.33
C GLU A 495 13.49 -26.31 2.85
N TYR A 496 12.28 -26.37 3.38
CA TYR A 496 12.07 -26.62 4.80
C TYR A 496 11.78 -28.11 5.06
N ASN A 497 12.62 -28.74 5.90
CA ASN A 497 12.57 -30.18 6.20
C ASN A 497 12.17 -30.51 7.65
N GLY A 498 11.68 -29.51 8.42
CA GLY A 498 11.21 -29.72 9.79
C GLY A 498 9.84 -30.39 9.88
N SER A 499 9.06 -29.99 10.86
CA SER A 499 7.70 -30.49 11.11
C SER A 499 6.66 -29.38 11.10
N THR A 500 5.40 -29.74 10.99
CA THR A 500 4.23 -28.89 11.17
C THR A 500 3.08 -29.67 11.82
N PHE A 501 1.90 -29.08 11.84
CA PHE A 501 0.71 -29.72 12.44
C PHE A 501 -0.38 -29.91 11.39
N MET A 502 -1.11 -31.01 11.51
CA MET A 502 -2.27 -31.34 10.69
C MET A 502 -3.47 -31.66 11.58
N SER A 503 -4.65 -31.22 11.18
CA SER A 503 -5.88 -31.64 11.84
C SER A 503 -6.29 -33.02 11.37
N ASN A 504 -6.74 -33.89 12.29
CA ASN A 504 -7.31 -35.17 11.97
C ASN A 504 -8.64 -35.06 11.22
N PHE A 505 -9.29 -33.90 11.26
CA PHE A 505 -10.50 -33.53 10.53
C PHE A 505 -10.23 -32.76 9.23
N GLY A 506 -8.97 -32.74 8.78
CA GLY A 506 -8.52 -32.09 7.54
C GLY A 506 -7.86 -30.73 7.72
N GLY A 507 -6.91 -30.46 6.83
CA GLY A 507 -6.13 -29.23 6.78
C GLY A 507 -4.77 -29.33 7.46
N VAL A 508 -3.74 -28.77 6.79
CA VAL A 508 -2.36 -28.69 7.30
C VAL A 508 -2.06 -27.24 7.70
N ILE A 509 -1.58 -27.05 8.93
CA ILE A 509 -1.13 -25.74 9.42
C ILE A 509 0.24 -25.45 8.81
N TYR A 510 0.45 -24.25 8.25
CA TYR A 510 1.74 -23.86 7.72
C TYR A 510 2.79 -23.76 8.83
N PRO A 511 4.04 -24.18 8.57
CA PRO A 511 5.10 -24.14 9.58
C PRO A 511 5.41 -22.68 9.93
N ILE A 512 5.00 -22.25 11.13
CA ILE A 512 5.00 -20.84 11.57
C ILE A 512 6.41 -20.24 11.45
N TRP A 513 7.44 -20.99 11.90
CA TRP A 513 8.83 -20.53 11.98
C TRP A 513 9.67 -20.83 10.72
N ALA A 514 9.07 -21.46 9.68
CA ALA A 514 9.79 -21.77 8.45
C ALA A 514 9.96 -20.54 7.56
N ILE A 515 10.85 -19.65 7.96
CA ILE A 515 11.12 -18.40 7.27
C ILE A 515 12.59 -18.00 7.38
N LYS A 516 13.11 -17.45 6.28
CA LYS A 516 14.44 -16.83 6.21
C LYS A 516 14.31 -15.30 6.24
N GLN A 517 15.32 -14.64 6.78
CA GLN A 517 15.42 -13.19 6.73
C GLN A 517 15.46 -12.70 5.28
N GLN A 518 14.67 -11.70 4.97
CA GLN A 518 14.72 -11.03 3.67
C GLN A 518 15.95 -10.13 3.60
N LYS A 519 16.72 -10.22 2.51
CA LYS A 519 17.78 -9.25 2.22
C LYS A 519 17.15 -7.86 2.08
N LEU A 520 17.53 -6.95 2.97
CA LEU A 520 17.04 -5.57 2.95
C LEU A 520 17.82 -4.77 1.92
N SER A 521 17.13 -3.98 1.12
CA SER A 521 17.72 -3.08 0.14
C SER A 521 17.15 -1.67 0.29
N GLN A 522 18.00 -0.67 0.15
CA GLN A 522 17.54 0.71 0.10
C GLN A 522 16.90 1.01 -1.26
N ARG A 523 15.89 1.86 -1.23
CA ARG A 523 15.29 2.39 -2.45
C ARG A 523 16.28 3.27 -3.20
N ASN A 524 16.35 3.11 -4.51
CA ASN A 524 17.02 4.08 -5.37
C ASN A 524 16.12 5.33 -5.52
N PRO A 525 16.56 6.50 -5.00
CA PRO A 525 15.73 7.70 -4.99
C PRO A 525 15.50 8.30 -6.38
N LYS A 526 16.29 7.91 -7.38
CA LYS A 526 16.15 8.36 -8.77
C LYS A 526 15.03 7.66 -9.53
N ARG A 527 14.45 6.57 -8.96
CA ARG A 527 13.40 5.78 -9.63
C ARG A 527 12.01 6.15 -9.14
N SER A 528 11.11 6.33 -10.08
CA SER A 528 9.70 6.63 -9.78
C SER A 528 8.77 5.65 -10.50
N PRO A 529 7.72 5.15 -9.83
CA PRO A 529 6.71 4.31 -10.48
C PRO A 529 5.82 5.10 -11.45
N TYR A 530 5.92 6.43 -11.46
CA TYR A 530 5.25 7.29 -12.43
C TYR A 530 6.05 7.47 -13.73
N VAL A 531 7.31 7.07 -13.78
CA VAL A 531 8.09 6.99 -15.02
C VAL A 531 7.89 5.59 -15.61
N ARG A 532 7.33 5.52 -16.82
CA ARG A 532 6.93 4.26 -17.44
C ARG A 532 8.08 3.25 -17.53
N ASP A 533 9.25 3.68 -17.94
CA ASP A 533 10.42 2.82 -18.07
C ASP A 533 10.87 2.25 -16.72
N ASP A 534 10.86 3.07 -15.66
CA ASP A 534 11.15 2.62 -14.30
C ASP A 534 10.08 1.67 -13.79
N LEU A 535 8.80 1.95 -14.07
CA LEU A 535 7.69 1.10 -13.68
C LEU A 535 7.85 -0.30 -14.30
N ILE A 536 8.05 -0.40 -15.59
CA ILE A 536 8.22 -1.65 -16.32
C ILE A 536 9.46 -2.40 -15.83
N LYS A 537 10.61 -1.73 -15.74
CA LYS A 537 11.89 -2.34 -15.41
C LYS A 537 11.97 -2.86 -13.97
N TYR A 538 11.39 -2.14 -13.00
CA TYR A 538 11.63 -2.40 -11.58
C TYR A 538 10.44 -2.95 -10.83
N TRP A 539 9.22 -2.75 -11.31
CA TRP A 539 8.00 -3.18 -10.62
C TRP A 539 7.10 -4.07 -11.46
N TYR A 540 7.23 -4.01 -12.79
CA TYR A 540 6.62 -4.94 -13.71
C TYR A 540 7.66 -5.79 -14.41
N LYS A 541 7.51 -7.10 -14.35
CA LYS A 541 8.09 -7.96 -15.38
C LYS A 541 7.14 -7.88 -16.58
N ALA A 542 7.53 -7.05 -17.52
CA ALA A 542 6.97 -6.91 -18.86
C ALA A 542 5.49 -7.34 -19.00
N LEU A 543 4.57 -6.42 -18.89
CA LEU A 543 3.26 -6.56 -19.51
C LEU A 543 3.44 -6.30 -21.00
N LYS A 544 3.83 -7.33 -21.72
CA LYS A 544 3.60 -7.39 -23.17
C LYS A 544 2.12 -7.71 -23.38
N TRP A 545 1.28 -6.69 -23.36
CA TRP A 545 -0.10 -6.82 -23.78
C TRP A 545 -0.57 -5.53 -24.42
N ASP A 546 -0.84 -5.64 -25.71
CA ASP A 546 -1.56 -4.63 -26.44
C ASP A 546 -3.05 -4.95 -26.31
N ASN A 547 -3.80 -4.09 -25.64
CA ASN A 547 -5.22 -4.26 -25.34
C ASN A 547 -6.11 -3.25 -26.07
N SER A 548 -5.55 -2.51 -27.04
CA SER A 548 -6.26 -1.43 -27.73
C SER A 548 -7.58 -1.87 -28.35
N GLU A 549 -7.64 -3.07 -28.91
CA GLU A 549 -8.86 -3.65 -29.49
C GLU A 549 -9.92 -3.96 -28.41
N GLY A 550 -9.52 -4.55 -27.29
CA GLY A 550 -10.43 -4.89 -26.20
C GLY A 550 -11.03 -3.68 -25.51
N GLU A 551 -10.27 -2.57 -25.44
CA GLU A 551 -10.76 -1.31 -24.88
C GLU A 551 -11.91 -0.72 -25.70
N GLN A 552 -11.73 -0.62 -26.98
CA GLN A 552 -12.69 -0.05 -27.90
C GLN A 552 -13.98 -0.88 -27.97
N LEU A 553 -13.85 -2.21 -27.92
CA LEU A 553 -14.98 -3.13 -27.89
C LEU A 553 -15.81 -2.98 -26.62
N ILE A 554 -15.17 -2.85 -25.45
CA ILE A 554 -15.87 -2.69 -24.17
C ILE A 554 -16.51 -1.31 -24.06
N GLU A 555 -15.82 -0.28 -24.52
CA GLU A 555 -16.38 1.08 -24.57
C GLU A 555 -17.63 1.14 -25.45
N ASN A 556 -17.56 0.56 -26.64
CA ASN A 556 -18.72 0.45 -27.54
C ASN A 556 -19.88 -0.36 -26.92
N TYR A 557 -19.58 -1.46 -26.23
CA TYR A 557 -20.60 -2.26 -25.53
C TYR A 557 -21.29 -1.44 -24.43
N CYS A 558 -20.52 -0.74 -23.60
CA CYS A 558 -21.06 0.07 -22.51
C CYS A 558 -21.81 1.31 -22.98
N ASN A 559 -21.48 1.85 -24.17
CA ASN A 559 -22.18 2.99 -24.77
C ASN A 559 -23.49 2.57 -25.46
N ASN A 560 -23.55 1.36 -26.01
CA ASN A 560 -24.72 0.86 -26.76
C ASN A 560 -25.75 0.11 -25.88
N LYS A 561 -25.37 -0.32 -24.68
CA LYS A 561 -26.23 -1.02 -23.72
C LYS A 561 -26.16 -0.33 -22.37
N TRP A 562 -27.30 -0.19 -21.69
CA TRP A 562 -27.30 0.25 -20.31
C TRP A 562 -26.60 -0.80 -19.43
N VAL A 563 -25.42 -0.46 -18.92
CA VAL A 563 -24.60 -1.31 -18.05
C VAL A 563 -24.24 -0.51 -16.81
N ASN A 564 -24.55 -1.02 -15.62
CA ASN A 564 -24.17 -0.33 -14.40
C ASN A 564 -22.64 -0.26 -14.25
N SER A 565 -22.16 0.76 -13.55
CA SER A 565 -20.72 1.03 -13.40
C SER A 565 -19.93 -0.13 -12.78
N LEU A 566 -20.57 -0.96 -11.96
CA LEU A 566 -19.94 -2.13 -11.34
C LEU A 566 -19.60 -3.21 -12.37
N VAL A 567 -20.53 -3.52 -13.27
CA VAL A 567 -20.35 -4.49 -14.37
C VAL A 567 -19.37 -3.93 -15.39
N ALA A 568 -19.48 -2.65 -15.77
CA ALA A 568 -18.56 -1.99 -16.69
C ALA A 568 -17.09 -2.06 -16.23
N VAL A 569 -16.84 -1.81 -14.95
CA VAL A 569 -15.50 -1.93 -14.37
C VAL A 569 -14.96 -3.37 -14.36
N HIS A 570 -15.86 -4.36 -14.33
CA HIS A 570 -15.46 -5.76 -14.42
C HIS A 570 -15.17 -6.25 -15.84
N ALA A 571 -15.79 -5.62 -16.84
CA ALA A 571 -15.76 -6.06 -18.23
C ALA A 571 -14.35 -6.37 -18.74
N MET A 572 -13.41 -5.47 -18.50
CA MET A 572 -12.04 -5.67 -18.94
C MET A 572 -11.30 -6.78 -18.19
N GLY A 573 -11.53 -6.89 -16.91
CA GLY A 573 -10.97 -8.01 -16.15
C GLY A 573 -11.46 -9.36 -16.68
N LEU A 574 -12.71 -9.44 -17.12
CA LEU A 574 -13.29 -10.63 -17.76
C LEU A 574 -12.66 -10.88 -19.13
N TYR A 575 -12.60 -9.85 -20.00
CA TYR A 575 -11.99 -9.95 -21.31
C TYR A 575 -10.55 -10.47 -21.25
N THR A 576 -9.77 -9.87 -20.34
CA THR A 576 -8.38 -10.25 -20.07
C THR A 576 -8.24 -11.68 -19.55
N ALA A 577 -9.07 -12.07 -18.56
CA ALA A 577 -9.02 -13.40 -17.97
C ALA A 577 -9.43 -14.49 -18.95
N GLN A 578 -10.23 -14.15 -19.96
CA GLN A 578 -10.69 -15.01 -21.03
C GLN A 578 -9.83 -14.94 -22.28
N TYR A 579 -8.72 -14.18 -22.27
CA TYR A 579 -7.82 -13.99 -23.43
C TYR A 579 -8.54 -13.49 -24.70
N GLY A 580 -9.57 -12.65 -24.53
CA GLY A 580 -10.38 -12.14 -25.63
C GLY A 580 -11.25 -13.17 -26.33
N LYS A 581 -11.46 -14.34 -25.71
CA LYS A 581 -12.21 -15.47 -26.29
C LYS A 581 -13.40 -15.89 -25.43
N CYS A 582 -14.44 -16.40 -26.10
CA CYS A 582 -15.59 -16.99 -25.43
C CYS A 582 -15.23 -18.36 -24.80
N PRO A 583 -15.46 -18.59 -23.50
CA PRO A 583 -15.08 -19.85 -22.83
C PRO A 583 -15.96 -21.04 -23.22
N ILE A 584 -17.08 -20.81 -23.92
CA ILE A 584 -17.93 -21.88 -24.45
C ILE A 584 -17.54 -22.25 -25.87
N THR A 585 -17.24 -21.28 -26.75
CA THR A 585 -17.08 -21.51 -28.18
C THR A 585 -15.66 -21.37 -28.69
N ASP A 586 -14.73 -20.88 -27.87
CA ASP A 586 -13.36 -20.47 -28.21
C ASP A 586 -13.27 -19.41 -29.33
N LEU A 587 -14.42 -18.88 -29.79
CA LEU A 587 -14.47 -17.79 -30.77
C LEU A 587 -14.03 -16.46 -30.15
N PRO A 588 -13.43 -15.55 -30.94
CA PRO A 588 -13.08 -14.21 -30.50
C PRO A 588 -14.30 -13.46 -29.96
N LEU A 589 -14.10 -12.62 -28.97
CA LEU A 589 -15.12 -11.70 -28.45
C LEU A 589 -15.20 -10.40 -29.27
N SER A 590 -14.28 -10.23 -30.25
CA SER A 590 -14.27 -9.07 -31.17
C SER A 590 -15.54 -8.99 -32.04
N ASP A 591 -16.15 -10.11 -32.33
CA ASP A 591 -17.31 -10.22 -33.23
C ASP A 591 -18.66 -10.01 -32.56
N GLY A 592 -18.63 -9.54 -31.30
CA GLY A 592 -19.81 -9.31 -30.46
C GLY A 592 -19.86 -10.21 -29.22
N PHE A 593 -20.25 -9.62 -28.12
CA PHE A 593 -20.37 -10.34 -26.83
C PHE A 593 -21.44 -9.77 -25.95
N ASP A 594 -21.84 -10.58 -24.95
CA ASP A 594 -22.66 -10.18 -23.81
C ASP A 594 -21.98 -10.53 -22.51
N ILE A 595 -22.18 -9.68 -21.49
CA ILE A 595 -21.76 -10.00 -20.11
C ILE A 595 -22.90 -10.73 -19.44
N HIS A 596 -22.71 -12.05 -19.29
CA HIS A 596 -23.71 -12.96 -18.74
C HIS A 596 -23.51 -13.15 -17.23
N HIS A 597 -24.62 -13.11 -16.47
CA HIS A 597 -24.67 -13.47 -15.07
C HIS A 597 -24.86 -14.98 -14.93
N LYS A 598 -23.89 -15.69 -14.33
CA LYS A 598 -23.94 -17.14 -14.14
C LYS A 598 -25.16 -17.54 -13.30
N ASP A 599 -25.38 -16.85 -12.19
CA ASP A 599 -26.64 -16.86 -11.43
C ASP A 599 -27.45 -15.65 -11.89
N ALA A 600 -28.63 -15.86 -12.45
CA ALA A 600 -29.44 -14.82 -13.03
C ALA A 600 -29.86 -13.76 -11.98
N LYS A 601 -29.98 -12.50 -12.41
CA LYS A 601 -30.48 -11.41 -11.54
C LYS A 601 -31.88 -11.68 -10.99
N SER A 602 -32.74 -12.29 -11.78
CA SER A 602 -34.08 -12.74 -11.36
C SER A 602 -34.05 -13.73 -10.19
N ASN A 603 -32.94 -14.46 -10.01
CA ASN A 603 -32.73 -15.41 -8.92
C ASN A 603 -31.83 -14.86 -7.80
N GLY A 604 -31.69 -13.52 -7.71
CA GLY A 604 -30.84 -12.88 -6.70
C GLY A 604 -29.34 -12.86 -7.05
N GLY A 605 -28.95 -13.17 -8.28
CA GLY A 605 -27.57 -13.16 -8.76
C GLY A 605 -26.93 -11.77 -8.65
N SER A 606 -25.70 -11.72 -8.11
CA SER A 606 -24.99 -10.46 -7.84
C SER A 606 -24.12 -10.01 -9.04
N ASP A 607 -23.87 -8.69 -9.14
CA ASP A 607 -22.93 -8.10 -10.12
C ASP A 607 -21.44 -8.29 -9.74
N LYS A 608 -21.12 -9.22 -8.83
CA LYS A 608 -19.74 -9.54 -8.46
C LYS A 608 -19.01 -10.22 -9.61
N TYR A 609 -17.71 -9.91 -9.76
CA TYR A 609 -16.84 -10.47 -10.80
C TYR A 609 -16.95 -11.99 -10.97
N ILE A 610 -17.04 -12.73 -9.85
CA ILE A 610 -17.12 -14.20 -9.88
C ILE A 610 -18.41 -14.71 -10.52
N ASN A 611 -19.50 -13.93 -10.47
CA ASN A 611 -20.79 -14.27 -11.06
C ASN A 611 -20.91 -13.86 -12.53
N LEU A 612 -19.93 -13.15 -13.09
CA LEU A 612 -19.94 -12.66 -14.45
C LEU A 612 -19.06 -13.49 -15.37
N VAL A 613 -19.44 -13.57 -16.64
CA VAL A 613 -18.66 -14.16 -17.73
C VAL A 613 -19.00 -13.45 -19.05
N MET A 614 -18.02 -13.22 -19.91
CA MET A 614 -18.25 -12.71 -21.27
C MET A 614 -18.51 -13.87 -22.20
N LEU A 615 -19.62 -13.84 -22.91
CA LEU A 615 -19.98 -14.85 -23.88
C LEU A 615 -20.17 -14.21 -25.25
N ASN A 616 -19.69 -14.86 -26.30
CA ASN A 616 -20.06 -14.52 -27.66
C ASN A 616 -21.59 -14.63 -27.81
N GLU A 617 -22.19 -13.82 -28.67
CA GLU A 617 -23.67 -13.75 -28.85
C GLU A 617 -24.30 -15.12 -29.12
N TYR A 618 -23.64 -15.98 -29.91
CA TYR A 618 -24.13 -17.31 -30.22
C TYR A 618 -24.11 -18.23 -29.00
N ALA A 619 -23.05 -18.15 -28.22
CA ALA A 619 -22.95 -18.89 -26.95
C ALA A 619 -23.99 -18.41 -25.95
N HIS A 620 -24.22 -17.10 -25.85
CA HIS A 620 -25.23 -16.53 -24.96
C HIS A 620 -26.62 -17.04 -25.29
N LYS A 621 -26.97 -17.08 -26.60
CA LYS A 621 -28.24 -17.66 -27.07
C LYS A 621 -28.35 -19.16 -26.79
N LEU A 622 -27.27 -19.95 -26.91
CA LEU A 622 -27.26 -21.37 -26.53
C LEU A 622 -27.47 -21.58 -25.04
N VAL A 623 -26.96 -20.69 -24.18
CA VAL A 623 -27.16 -20.79 -22.73
C VAL A 623 -28.62 -20.62 -22.37
N HIS A 624 -29.35 -19.73 -23.04
CA HIS A 624 -30.73 -19.37 -22.71
C HIS A 624 -31.82 -20.11 -23.51
N SER A 625 -31.49 -20.71 -24.66
CA SER A 625 -32.49 -21.32 -25.54
C SER A 625 -32.98 -22.66 -25.00
N SER A 626 -34.30 -22.86 -25.03
CA SER A 626 -34.98 -24.16 -24.81
C SER A 626 -35.46 -24.83 -26.10
N ASN A 627 -35.57 -24.08 -27.19
CA ASN A 627 -36.04 -24.59 -28.49
C ASN A 627 -34.95 -25.40 -29.19
N LYS A 628 -35.24 -26.64 -29.55
CA LYS A 628 -34.31 -27.59 -30.19
C LYS A 628 -33.79 -27.10 -31.54
N GLU A 629 -34.63 -26.52 -32.36
CA GLU A 629 -34.25 -26.01 -33.69
C GLU A 629 -33.29 -24.84 -33.57
N THR A 630 -33.57 -23.93 -32.66
CA THR A 630 -32.69 -22.78 -32.33
C THR A 630 -31.33 -23.27 -31.85
N ILE A 631 -31.30 -24.26 -30.96
CA ILE A 631 -30.06 -24.86 -30.45
C ILE A 631 -29.23 -25.47 -31.61
N GLN A 632 -29.87 -26.29 -32.45
CA GLN A 632 -29.18 -26.92 -33.62
C GLN A 632 -28.63 -25.89 -34.60
N ARG A 633 -29.41 -24.83 -34.88
CA ARG A 633 -28.99 -23.72 -35.72
C ARG A 633 -27.73 -23.04 -35.22
N TYR A 634 -27.68 -22.70 -33.90
CA TYR A 634 -26.50 -22.03 -33.35
C TYR A 634 -25.30 -22.97 -33.19
N ILE A 635 -25.49 -24.27 -32.93
CA ILE A 635 -24.42 -25.25 -32.92
C ILE A 635 -23.78 -25.33 -34.32
N LYS A 636 -24.60 -25.40 -35.40
CA LYS A 636 -24.14 -25.43 -36.78
C LYS A 636 -23.37 -24.16 -37.15
N LEU A 637 -23.90 -23.00 -36.72
CA LEU A 637 -23.26 -21.70 -36.98
C LEU A 637 -21.90 -21.59 -36.31
N ILE A 638 -21.80 -21.98 -35.02
CA ILE A 638 -20.53 -21.97 -34.27
C ILE A 638 -19.49 -22.90 -34.94
N LYS A 639 -19.90 -24.12 -35.39
CA LYS A 639 -19.02 -25.06 -36.09
C LYS A 639 -18.54 -24.47 -37.42
N ASN A 640 -19.41 -23.82 -38.20
CA ASN A 640 -19.06 -23.15 -39.44
C ASN A 640 -18.06 -22.00 -39.26
N LEU A 641 -18.11 -21.31 -38.13
CA LEU A 641 -17.17 -20.25 -37.78
C LEU A 641 -15.85 -20.79 -37.17
N GLY A 642 -15.65 -22.10 -37.15
CA GLY A 642 -14.45 -22.73 -36.60
C GLY A 642 -14.41 -22.82 -35.07
N GLY A 643 -15.52 -22.54 -34.37
CA GLY A 643 -15.62 -22.59 -32.95
C GLY A 643 -15.69 -24.02 -32.38
N LYS A 644 -15.13 -24.25 -31.20
CA LYS A 644 -15.14 -25.52 -30.49
C LYS A 644 -16.02 -25.40 -29.23
N ILE A 645 -17.14 -26.14 -29.18
CA ILE A 645 -18.10 -26.00 -28.09
C ILE A 645 -17.64 -26.77 -26.85
N ASN A 646 -17.36 -26.05 -25.77
CA ASN A 646 -17.13 -26.63 -24.45
C ASN A 646 -18.46 -27.02 -23.80
N LYS A 647 -18.89 -28.27 -24.09
CA LYS A 647 -20.15 -28.85 -23.64
C LYS A 647 -20.29 -28.85 -22.11
N ALA A 648 -19.21 -29.15 -21.40
CA ALA A 648 -19.23 -29.20 -19.94
C ALA A 648 -19.53 -27.81 -19.34
N TYR A 649 -18.86 -26.76 -19.84
CA TYR A 649 -19.08 -25.41 -19.35
C TYR A 649 -20.44 -24.84 -19.77
N LEU A 650 -20.89 -25.09 -21.00
CA LEU A 650 -22.21 -24.71 -21.47
C LEU A 650 -23.30 -25.33 -20.57
N ASN A 651 -23.26 -26.63 -20.34
CA ASN A 651 -24.27 -27.32 -19.53
C ASN A 651 -24.20 -26.94 -18.05
N LYS A 652 -23.01 -26.56 -17.56
CA LYS A 652 -22.86 -25.97 -16.22
C LYS A 652 -23.65 -24.65 -16.08
N LEU A 653 -23.52 -23.74 -17.06
CA LEU A 653 -24.27 -22.46 -17.04
C LEU A 653 -25.78 -22.69 -17.20
N ARG A 654 -26.20 -23.61 -18.06
CA ARG A 654 -27.61 -23.97 -18.24
C ARG A 654 -28.23 -24.53 -16.97
N LYS A 655 -27.49 -25.39 -16.25
CA LYS A 655 -27.92 -25.92 -14.95
C LYS A 655 -28.15 -24.81 -13.91
N MET A 656 -27.29 -23.78 -13.91
CA MET A 656 -27.45 -22.63 -13.01
C MET A 656 -28.70 -21.78 -13.34
N LEU A 657 -29.21 -21.90 -14.57
CA LEU A 657 -30.45 -21.27 -15.04
C LEU A 657 -31.67 -22.21 -14.98
N ASN A 658 -31.55 -23.41 -14.36
CA ASN A 658 -32.57 -24.45 -14.32
C ASN A 658 -33.04 -24.92 -15.70
N LEU A 659 -32.13 -24.95 -16.71
CA LEU A 659 -32.38 -25.40 -18.06
C LEU A 659 -31.77 -26.80 -18.30
N GLU A 660 -32.47 -27.60 -19.13
CA GLU A 660 -32.01 -28.95 -19.51
C GLU A 660 -30.67 -28.93 -20.25
N PRO A 661 -29.78 -29.88 -19.99
CA PRO A 661 -28.49 -29.98 -20.67
C PRO A 661 -28.66 -30.25 -22.17
N ILE A 662 -27.80 -29.67 -22.97
CA ILE A 662 -27.75 -29.87 -24.41
C ILE A 662 -26.90 -31.12 -24.71
N MET A 663 -27.52 -32.08 -25.41
CA MET A 663 -26.82 -33.23 -25.99
C MET A 663 -26.24 -32.80 -27.35
N ILE A 664 -24.94 -32.60 -27.43
CA ILE A 664 -24.24 -32.36 -28.69
C ILE A 664 -23.63 -33.69 -29.14
N MET A 665 -24.11 -34.25 -30.23
CA MET A 665 -23.45 -35.38 -30.86
C MET A 665 -22.08 -34.99 -31.42
N PRO A 666 -21.06 -35.85 -31.31
CA PRO A 666 -19.71 -35.59 -31.69
C PRO A 666 -19.55 -35.11 -33.15
#